data_eb0b1ef231eec95aafd5c6bdb882905b
#
_entry.id   eb0b1ef231eec95aafd5c6bdb882905b
#
_cell.length_a   1.000
_cell.length_b   1.000
_cell.length_c   1.000
_cell.angle_alpha   90.00
_cell.angle_beta   90.00
_cell.angle_gamma   90.00
#
_symmetry.space_group_name_H-M   'P 1'
#
loop_
_entity.id
_entity.type
_entity.pdbx_description
1 polymer ?
#
loop_
_entity_poly.entity_id
_entity_poly.type
_entity_poly.pdbx_seq_one_letter_code
_entity_poly.pdbx_strand_id
1 'polypeptide(L)'
;MPHSATPAAAAARIAALVSELNRHNQLYYQQAAPVISDREYDELLRELADLEGAWPELASPDSPTRRVGGAPLEGFKQITHPVRMMSLDNTYSPAEVGAFWQRLVKALGTEQIPVLIEPKVDGVAVSICYENGRIKYAATRGDGTTGDDITENVRTIRRLPHRLPRGAPELLEVRGEIFMPNSAFRRMNDEREAAGEIRFANPRNATAGTLKQLDSRVVAQRPLDIVLYGLGQVRGVDLPTVTAFHALMQRLGLRTADRVWRVDSLPAVLAAIEELDAFRRTLDYETDGAVLKVDSLEWQDQLGVTSKAPRWAMAYKYAAERVETRLKAITVQVGRTGVLTPVAELEPVFVSGSTVSRATLHNDEEIQRKDIRVGDTVVIEKAGEIIPAVVGVVLEKRPAGSVPFNLYEHVQGRCPSCGGPIVKEAGFVAWRCPSLTCPAQAATLLKHFAGRKMLDIEGLGEIVADKLVERGLVRTPLDLFELDETTLATLNLGNDDKTRVFGAKNAVTLRAALERAKTMPLSRWIFAIGIREVGESAARELARLHRNFAELATSPILAELRTVPKGKRKEDHPGLARYQIAQEVGQVAAGEVLDFFAGKTGQAFLARLAALGIDPQSDNYAPFPGTARAEAGAPLAGTTWVITGTLSQPREAFADRIRAAGGKVSGSVSAKTSYLLAGTEAGSKLEKAQQLKVPVLDEAAFEALLTSPGPAHGSTASVSPDPQGVLF
;
A
#
# COMPACT_ATOMS: atom_id res chain seq x y z
N MET A 1 -8.08 44.37 -23.58
CA MET A 1 -7.54 43.72 -24.79
C MET A 1 -6.14 44.26 -25.05
N PRO A 2 -5.04 43.53 -24.78
CA PRO A 2 -3.70 43.94 -25.18
C PRO A 2 -3.34 43.18 -26.46
N HIS A 3 -3.95 43.55 -27.60
CA HIS A 3 -3.69 42.94 -28.90
C HIS A 3 -2.57 43.62 -29.72
N SER A 4 -1.65 44.38 -29.07
CA SER A 4 -0.55 45.05 -29.76
C SER A 4 0.86 44.71 -29.28
N ALA A 5 1.02 43.65 -28.48
CA ALA A 5 2.34 43.24 -28.04
C ALA A 5 3.05 42.41 -29.14
N THR A 6 4.29 42.74 -29.45
CA THR A 6 5.13 41.88 -30.29
C THR A 6 5.46 40.57 -29.53
N PRO A 7 5.76 39.46 -30.22
CA PRO A 7 6.15 38.20 -29.56
C PRO A 7 7.26 38.37 -28.51
N ALA A 8 8.23 39.25 -28.79
CA ALA A 8 9.33 39.55 -27.86
C ALA A 8 8.84 40.29 -26.58
N ALA A 9 7.90 41.23 -26.72
CA ALA A 9 7.32 41.95 -25.59
C ALA A 9 6.42 41.01 -24.75
N ALA A 10 5.65 40.11 -25.39
CA ALA A 10 4.87 39.10 -24.73
C ALA A 10 5.75 38.11 -23.96
N ALA A 11 6.84 37.63 -24.55
CA ALA A 11 7.80 36.74 -23.89
C ALA A 11 8.45 37.39 -22.66
N ALA A 12 8.84 38.65 -22.75
CA ALA A 12 9.40 39.41 -21.62
C ALA A 12 8.38 39.58 -20.49
N ARG A 13 7.12 39.89 -20.82
CA ARG A 13 6.05 40.05 -19.80
C ARG A 13 5.66 38.72 -19.14
N ILE A 14 5.55 37.65 -19.91
CA ILE A 14 5.34 36.30 -19.37
C ILE A 14 6.45 35.93 -18.39
N ALA A 15 7.73 36.12 -18.77
CA ALA A 15 8.86 35.83 -17.90
C ALA A 15 8.84 36.65 -16.58
N ALA A 16 8.49 37.93 -16.67
CA ALA A 16 8.35 38.82 -15.51
C ALA A 16 7.21 38.33 -14.58
N LEU A 17 6.03 38.05 -15.14
CA LEU A 17 4.87 37.58 -14.35
C LEU A 17 5.14 36.20 -13.71
N VAL A 18 5.76 35.28 -14.40
CA VAL A 18 6.16 33.97 -13.83
C VAL A 18 7.13 34.17 -12.66
N SER A 19 8.11 35.06 -12.79
CA SER A 19 9.05 35.36 -11.71
C SER A 19 8.37 36.02 -10.52
N GLU A 20 7.50 37.01 -10.76
CA GLU A 20 6.77 37.75 -9.76
C GLU A 20 5.79 36.85 -8.99
N LEU A 21 4.97 36.07 -9.66
CA LEU A 21 4.04 35.12 -9.05
C LEU A 21 4.77 34.04 -8.23
N ASN A 22 5.89 33.54 -8.71
CA ASN A 22 6.69 32.57 -7.93
C ASN A 22 7.30 33.21 -6.68
N ARG A 23 7.75 34.48 -6.75
CA ARG A 23 8.19 35.25 -5.58
C ARG A 23 7.05 35.46 -4.57
N HIS A 24 5.84 35.82 -5.01
CA HIS A 24 4.68 36.00 -4.14
C HIS A 24 4.25 34.69 -3.50
N ASN A 25 4.30 33.57 -4.23
CA ASN A 25 4.10 32.25 -3.67
C ASN A 25 5.12 31.92 -2.55
N GLN A 26 6.40 32.24 -2.75
CA GLN A 26 7.43 32.04 -1.74
C GLN A 26 7.18 32.89 -0.49
N LEU A 27 6.87 34.17 -0.67
CA LEU A 27 6.56 35.09 0.45
C LEU A 27 5.31 34.63 1.22
N TYR A 28 4.25 34.28 0.52
CA TYR A 28 2.97 33.87 1.14
C TYR A 28 3.08 32.51 1.84
N TYR A 29 3.58 31.47 1.15
CA TYR A 29 3.53 30.09 1.61
C TYR A 29 4.76 29.64 2.41
N GLN A 30 5.93 30.22 2.18
CA GLN A 30 7.17 29.81 2.86
C GLN A 30 7.58 30.77 3.97
N GLN A 31 7.29 32.06 3.83
CA GLN A 31 7.74 33.09 4.77
C GLN A 31 6.61 33.68 5.61
N ALA A 32 5.34 33.30 5.33
CA ALA A 32 4.16 33.87 5.96
C ALA A 32 4.14 35.42 5.98
N ALA A 33 4.74 36.04 4.95
CA ALA A 33 4.89 37.49 4.82
C ALA A 33 4.35 37.95 3.45
N PRO A 34 3.04 37.88 3.19
CA PRO A 34 2.45 38.33 1.94
C PRO A 34 2.64 39.84 1.80
N VAL A 35 3.04 40.30 0.61
CA VAL A 35 3.24 41.72 0.30
C VAL A 35 2.20 42.24 -0.70
N ILE A 36 1.32 41.36 -1.21
CA ILE A 36 0.14 41.69 -2.02
C ILE A 36 -1.07 40.94 -1.49
N SER A 37 -2.27 41.46 -1.79
CA SER A 37 -3.53 40.76 -1.48
C SER A 37 -3.80 39.59 -2.40
N ASP A 38 -4.66 38.67 -1.98
CA ASP A 38 -5.11 37.53 -2.80
C ASP A 38 -5.71 37.99 -4.13
N ARG A 39 -6.42 39.13 -4.11
CA ARG A 39 -7.01 39.72 -5.32
C ARG A 39 -5.95 40.20 -6.30
N GLU A 40 -4.92 40.90 -5.85
CA GLU A 40 -3.81 41.35 -6.70
C GLU A 40 -3.04 40.16 -7.28
N TYR A 41 -2.85 39.11 -6.47
CA TYR A 41 -2.26 37.85 -6.95
C TYR A 41 -3.10 37.21 -8.07
N ASP A 42 -4.43 37.14 -7.90
CA ASP A 42 -5.35 36.57 -8.89
C ASP A 42 -5.41 37.42 -10.17
N GLU A 43 -5.25 38.73 -10.09
CA GLU A 43 -5.18 39.62 -11.25
C GLU A 43 -3.89 39.38 -12.06
N LEU A 44 -2.73 39.22 -11.39
CA LEU A 44 -1.45 38.87 -12.05
C LEU A 44 -1.51 37.47 -12.68
N LEU A 45 -2.13 36.51 -11.99
CA LEU A 45 -2.28 35.14 -12.51
C LEU A 45 -3.18 35.12 -13.75
N ARG A 46 -4.25 35.93 -13.78
CA ARG A 46 -5.15 36.06 -14.93
C ARG A 46 -4.43 36.70 -16.11
N GLU A 47 -3.66 37.78 -15.87
CA GLU A 47 -2.86 38.41 -16.91
C GLU A 47 -1.89 37.43 -17.57
N LEU A 48 -1.23 36.60 -16.75
CA LEU A 48 -0.34 35.57 -17.25
C LEU A 48 -1.09 34.53 -18.08
N ALA A 49 -2.26 34.07 -17.63
CA ALA A 49 -3.08 33.09 -18.34
C ALA A 49 -3.58 33.63 -19.69
N ASP A 50 -3.98 34.89 -19.75
CA ASP A 50 -4.41 35.55 -20.97
C ASP A 50 -3.27 35.68 -21.99
N LEU A 51 -2.06 36.03 -21.54
CA LEU A 51 -0.87 36.11 -22.40
C LEU A 51 -0.42 34.74 -22.90
N GLU A 52 -0.41 33.70 -22.04
CA GLU A 52 -0.07 32.34 -22.45
C GLU A 52 -1.14 31.74 -23.37
N GLY A 53 -2.40 32.12 -23.22
CA GLY A 53 -3.49 31.75 -24.13
C GLY A 53 -3.37 32.40 -25.49
N ALA A 54 -2.88 33.67 -25.57
CA ALA A 54 -2.65 34.37 -26.79
C ALA A 54 -1.35 33.93 -27.52
N TRP A 55 -0.37 33.43 -26.78
CA TRP A 55 0.94 32.98 -27.22
C TRP A 55 1.32 31.60 -26.65
N PRO A 56 0.65 30.53 -27.09
CA PRO A 56 0.85 29.19 -26.50
C PRO A 56 2.30 28.66 -26.64
N GLU A 57 3.02 29.08 -27.64
CA GLU A 57 4.42 28.72 -27.87
C GLU A 57 5.38 29.34 -26.83
N LEU A 58 4.98 30.41 -26.16
CA LEU A 58 5.75 31.07 -25.10
C LEU A 58 5.41 30.52 -23.71
N ALA A 59 4.38 29.70 -23.57
CA ALA A 59 3.94 29.13 -22.30
C ALA A 59 4.96 28.14 -21.78
N SER A 60 5.46 28.38 -20.54
CA SER A 60 6.38 27.46 -19.87
C SER A 60 5.65 26.28 -19.22
N PRO A 61 6.18 25.05 -19.28
CA PRO A 61 5.68 23.93 -18.46
C PRO A 61 5.68 24.22 -16.95
N ASP A 62 6.51 25.14 -16.50
CA ASP A 62 6.67 25.53 -15.10
C ASP A 62 5.83 26.75 -14.69
N SER A 63 4.96 27.24 -15.60
CA SER A 63 4.13 28.41 -15.33
C SER A 63 3.21 28.21 -14.14
N PRO A 64 3.03 29.23 -13.27
CA PRO A 64 2.01 29.22 -12.22
C PRO A 64 0.59 28.96 -12.73
N THR A 65 0.27 29.30 -13.98
CA THR A 65 -1.04 29.04 -14.59
C THR A 65 -1.30 27.56 -14.82
N ARG A 66 -0.25 26.73 -14.99
CA ARG A 66 -0.35 25.27 -15.15
C ARG A 66 -0.52 24.50 -13.85
N ARG A 67 -0.63 25.20 -12.72
CA ARG A 67 -1.08 24.59 -11.45
C ARG A 67 -2.54 24.15 -11.53
N VAL A 68 -3.31 24.75 -12.42
CA VAL A 68 -4.68 24.33 -12.70
C VAL A 68 -4.65 23.54 -14.01
N GLY A 69 -4.66 22.23 -13.89
CA GLY A 69 -4.46 21.30 -15.00
C GLY A 69 -5.47 21.40 -16.14
N GLY A 70 -5.14 20.74 -17.25
CA GLY A 70 -5.93 20.66 -18.46
C GLY A 70 -7.26 19.92 -18.36
N ALA A 71 -7.71 19.26 -19.43
CA ALA A 71 -8.90 18.44 -19.43
C ALA A 71 -8.85 17.32 -18.39
N PRO A 72 -10.01 16.86 -17.84
CA PRO A 72 -10.06 15.71 -16.95
C PRO A 72 -9.38 14.50 -17.56
N LEU A 73 -8.63 13.75 -16.71
CA LEU A 73 -8.01 12.50 -17.12
C LEU A 73 -9.09 11.41 -17.33
N GLU A 74 -8.86 10.48 -18.25
CA GLU A 74 -9.74 9.31 -18.42
C GLU A 74 -9.52 8.25 -17.34
N GLY A 75 -8.35 8.29 -16.66
CA GLY A 75 -7.93 7.42 -15.56
C GLY A 75 -6.51 7.72 -15.14
N PHE A 76 -6.06 7.14 -14.03
CA PHE A 76 -4.67 7.27 -13.58
C PHE A 76 -3.79 6.21 -14.23
N LYS A 77 -2.66 6.64 -14.81
CA LYS A 77 -1.59 5.73 -15.23
C LYS A 77 -0.89 5.17 -13.99
N GLN A 78 -0.25 4.02 -14.12
CA GLN A 78 0.53 3.41 -13.06
C GLN A 78 2.02 3.77 -13.22
N ILE A 79 2.65 4.11 -12.10
CA ILE A 79 4.10 4.36 -12.01
C ILE A 79 4.72 3.29 -11.12
N THR A 80 5.76 2.63 -11.61
CA THR A 80 6.57 1.72 -10.81
C THR A 80 7.61 2.52 -10.03
N HIS A 81 7.66 2.32 -8.70
CA HIS A 81 8.64 2.98 -7.85
C HIS A 81 10.03 2.39 -8.05
N PRO A 82 11.06 3.20 -8.41
CA PRO A 82 12.44 2.72 -8.55
C PRO A 82 12.99 2.11 -7.26
N VAL A 83 12.60 2.70 -6.13
CA VAL A 83 12.86 2.18 -4.78
C VAL A 83 11.52 1.91 -4.12
N ARG A 84 11.31 0.69 -3.63
CA ARG A 84 10.04 0.28 -3.02
C ARG A 84 9.63 1.20 -1.86
N MET A 85 8.36 1.60 -1.80
CA MET A 85 7.78 2.34 -0.67
C MET A 85 7.28 1.36 0.39
N MET A 86 7.99 1.30 1.52
CA MET A 86 7.69 0.37 2.61
C MET A 86 6.78 1.01 3.66
N SER A 87 6.09 0.16 4.43
CA SER A 87 5.40 0.56 5.65
C SER A 87 6.38 0.61 6.83
N LEU A 88 5.98 1.19 7.95
CA LEU A 88 6.72 1.13 9.21
C LEU A 88 6.08 0.09 10.13
N ASP A 89 6.90 -0.57 10.95
CA ASP A 89 6.38 -1.37 12.07
C ASP A 89 5.86 -0.43 13.15
N ASN A 90 4.70 -0.75 13.73
CA ASN A 90 4.07 0.04 14.77
C ASN A 90 4.47 -0.47 16.16
N THR A 91 4.61 0.44 17.11
CA THR A 91 4.73 0.17 18.54
C THR A 91 3.81 1.09 19.33
N TYR A 92 3.45 0.69 20.54
CA TYR A 92 2.44 1.35 21.36
C TYR A 92 2.89 1.58 22.80
N SER A 93 4.08 1.12 23.16
CA SER A 93 4.59 1.23 24.52
C SER A 93 6.07 1.59 24.59
N PRO A 94 6.52 2.27 25.67
CA PRO A 94 7.94 2.52 25.93
C PRO A 94 8.79 1.24 25.96
N ALA A 95 8.23 0.12 26.43
CA ALA A 95 8.92 -1.17 26.46
C ALA A 95 9.24 -1.69 25.05
N GLU A 96 8.32 -1.54 24.10
CA GLU A 96 8.56 -1.91 22.70
C GLU A 96 9.58 -0.99 22.01
N VAL A 97 9.60 0.31 22.36
CA VAL A 97 10.67 1.24 21.94
C VAL A 97 12.02 0.78 22.50
N GLY A 98 12.05 0.38 23.78
CA GLY A 98 13.24 -0.20 24.39
C GLY A 98 13.73 -1.47 23.68
N ALA A 99 12.82 -2.37 23.30
CA ALA A 99 13.15 -3.57 22.54
C ALA A 99 13.69 -3.23 21.13
N PHE A 100 13.15 -2.23 20.47
CA PHE A 100 13.67 -1.72 19.20
C PHE A 100 15.10 -1.16 19.39
N TRP A 101 15.33 -0.33 20.41
CA TRP A 101 16.63 0.22 20.73
C TRP A 101 17.67 -0.87 20.97
N GLN A 102 17.36 -1.90 21.75
CA GLN A 102 18.25 -3.03 21.99
C GLN A 102 18.61 -3.80 20.71
N ARG A 103 17.68 -3.91 19.76
CA ARG A 103 17.97 -4.50 18.43
C ARG A 103 18.99 -3.67 17.65
N LEU A 104 18.86 -2.33 17.70
CA LEU A 104 19.81 -1.42 17.08
C LEU A 104 21.20 -1.53 17.72
N VAL A 105 21.28 -1.47 19.05
CA VAL A 105 22.52 -1.62 19.82
C VAL A 105 23.23 -2.93 19.46
N LYS A 106 22.49 -4.04 19.46
CA LYS A 106 23.04 -5.36 19.10
C LYS A 106 23.56 -5.42 17.66
N ALA A 107 22.89 -4.78 16.73
CA ALA A 107 23.25 -4.83 15.31
C ALA A 107 24.41 -3.88 14.96
N LEU A 108 24.48 -2.72 15.61
CA LEU A 108 25.50 -1.69 15.36
C LEU A 108 26.70 -1.76 16.30
N GLY A 109 26.60 -2.49 17.42
CA GLY A 109 27.68 -2.65 18.39
C GLY A 109 27.97 -1.40 19.23
N THR A 110 27.05 -0.44 19.31
CA THR A 110 27.18 0.80 20.08
C THR A 110 25.87 1.16 20.76
N GLU A 111 25.95 1.81 21.92
CA GLU A 111 24.81 2.34 22.65
C GLU A 111 24.45 3.78 22.25
N GLN A 112 25.39 4.50 21.63
CA GLN A 112 25.17 5.86 21.13
C GLN A 112 24.76 5.81 19.66
N ILE A 113 23.45 5.87 19.42
CA ILE A 113 22.87 5.76 18.09
C ILE A 113 22.08 7.04 17.80
N PRO A 114 22.62 7.95 16.96
CA PRO A 114 21.84 9.12 16.53
C PRO A 114 20.58 8.71 15.79
N VAL A 115 19.43 9.10 16.33
CA VAL A 115 18.11 8.89 15.74
C VAL A 115 17.37 10.21 15.63
N LEU A 116 16.53 10.33 14.60
CA LEU A 116 15.58 11.42 14.46
C LEU A 116 14.20 10.95 14.86
N ILE A 117 13.47 11.85 15.53
CA ILE A 117 12.08 11.67 15.88
C ILE A 117 11.28 12.78 15.19
N GLU A 118 10.30 12.39 14.42
CA GLU A 118 9.47 13.29 13.61
C GLU A 118 7.98 13.04 13.86
N PRO A 119 7.11 14.06 13.72
CA PRO A 119 5.67 13.83 13.68
C PRO A 119 5.29 12.86 12.57
N LYS A 120 4.50 11.84 12.89
CA LYS A 120 3.90 10.96 11.92
C LYS A 120 2.64 11.60 11.37
N VAL A 121 2.77 12.27 10.23
CA VAL A 121 1.66 12.95 9.57
C VAL A 121 0.62 11.95 9.12
N ASP A 122 -0.66 12.23 9.37
CA ASP A 122 -1.78 11.40 8.92
C ASP A 122 -2.39 11.96 7.63
N GLY A 123 -1.94 11.44 6.51
CA GLY A 123 -2.31 11.88 5.16
C GLY A 123 -2.27 10.77 4.13
N VAL A 124 -1.78 11.09 2.95
CA VAL A 124 -1.59 10.17 1.81
C VAL A 124 -0.13 10.19 1.40
N ALA A 125 0.52 9.03 1.51
CA ALA A 125 1.91 8.87 1.14
C ALA A 125 2.12 9.03 -0.37
N VAL A 126 3.14 9.81 -0.73
CA VAL A 126 3.50 10.14 -2.12
C VAL A 126 5.01 10.01 -2.34
N SER A 127 5.39 9.61 -3.54
CA SER A 127 6.74 9.76 -4.10
C SER A 127 6.72 10.83 -5.19
N ILE A 128 7.63 11.81 -5.13
CA ILE A 128 7.76 12.89 -6.10
C ILE A 128 9.18 12.85 -6.66
N CYS A 129 9.29 12.72 -7.97
CA CYS A 129 10.56 12.72 -8.68
C CYS A 129 10.81 14.06 -9.35
N TYR A 130 11.91 14.71 -8.99
CA TYR A 130 12.47 15.84 -9.70
C TYR A 130 13.64 15.36 -10.57
N GLU A 131 13.63 15.72 -11.84
CA GLU A 131 14.73 15.47 -12.77
C GLU A 131 15.20 16.82 -13.32
N ASN A 132 16.49 17.11 -13.21
CA ASN A 132 17.07 18.41 -13.58
C ASN A 132 16.32 19.59 -12.93
N GLY A 133 15.92 19.42 -11.68
CA GLY A 133 15.19 20.40 -10.87
C GLY A 133 13.72 20.59 -11.25
N ARG A 134 13.11 19.78 -12.12
CA ARG A 134 11.68 19.86 -12.50
C ARG A 134 10.92 18.63 -12.07
N ILE A 135 9.65 18.78 -11.66
CA ILE A 135 8.80 17.62 -11.36
C ILE A 135 8.63 16.80 -12.65
N LYS A 136 9.11 15.56 -12.61
CA LYS A 136 8.95 14.56 -13.66
C LYS A 136 7.65 13.79 -13.47
N TYR A 137 7.44 13.27 -12.26
CA TYR A 137 6.21 12.60 -11.86
C TYR A 137 5.98 12.69 -10.35
N ALA A 138 4.72 12.45 -9.96
CA ALA A 138 4.34 12.18 -8.58
C ALA A 138 3.39 10.98 -8.54
N ALA A 139 3.65 10.03 -7.65
CA ALA A 139 2.88 8.80 -7.57
C ALA A 139 2.43 8.50 -6.13
N THR A 140 1.22 7.95 -5.96
CA THR A 140 0.78 7.42 -4.66
C THR A 140 1.62 6.21 -4.29
N ARG A 141 1.66 5.84 -3.00
CA ARG A 141 2.36 4.63 -2.56
C ARG A 141 1.86 3.37 -3.26
N GLY A 142 0.55 3.28 -3.53
CA GLY A 142 -0.06 2.07 -4.06
C GLY A 142 0.18 0.85 -3.17
N ASP A 143 0.66 -0.24 -3.77
CA ASP A 143 1.07 -1.47 -3.07
C ASP A 143 2.54 -1.42 -2.58
N GLY A 144 3.21 -0.30 -2.78
CA GLY A 144 4.62 -0.07 -2.47
C GLY A 144 5.57 -0.35 -3.63
N THR A 145 5.13 -1.04 -4.67
CA THR A 145 5.87 -1.29 -5.92
C THR A 145 5.35 -0.42 -7.04
N THR A 146 4.03 -0.28 -7.17
CA THR A 146 3.34 0.55 -8.15
C THR A 146 2.34 1.48 -7.47
N GLY A 147 2.22 2.70 -7.97
CA GLY A 147 1.27 3.69 -7.51
C GLY A 147 0.59 4.44 -8.65
N ASP A 148 -0.53 5.09 -8.35
CA ASP A 148 -1.27 5.91 -9.32
C ASP A 148 -0.48 7.20 -9.63
N ASP A 149 -0.31 7.53 -10.90
CA ASP A 149 0.27 8.81 -11.34
C ASP A 149 -0.69 9.96 -11.02
N ILE A 150 -0.34 10.73 -10.01
CA ILE A 150 -1.10 11.89 -9.54
C ILE A 150 -0.36 13.21 -9.81
N THR A 151 0.53 13.23 -10.79
CA THR A 151 1.42 14.37 -11.08
C THR A 151 0.65 15.67 -11.24
N GLU A 152 -0.43 15.67 -12.03
CA GLU A 152 -1.22 16.87 -12.26
C GLU A 152 -1.95 17.35 -11.00
N ASN A 153 -2.37 16.43 -10.13
CA ASN A 153 -2.99 16.76 -8.85
C ASN A 153 -1.96 17.32 -7.86
N VAL A 154 -0.77 16.75 -7.80
CA VAL A 154 0.32 17.22 -6.93
C VAL A 154 0.83 18.59 -7.34
N ARG A 155 0.82 18.91 -8.63
CA ARG A 155 1.16 20.25 -9.13
C ARG A 155 0.23 21.36 -8.61
N THR A 156 -0.99 21.03 -8.18
CA THR A 156 -1.91 22.02 -7.61
C THR A 156 -1.52 22.42 -6.18
N ILE A 157 -0.64 21.68 -5.51
CA ILE A 157 -0.19 21.97 -4.15
C ILE A 157 0.70 23.23 -4.18
N ARG A 158 0.16 24.35 -3.70
CA ARG A 158 0.76 25.67 -3.84
C ARG A 158 2.15 25.80 -3.20
N ARG A 159 2.38 25.09 -2.08
CA ARG A 159 3.67 25.10 -1.36
C ARG A 159 4.75 24.28 -2.03
N LEU A 160 4.40 23.36 -2.93
CA LEU A 160 5.36 22.52 -3.63
C LEU A 160 5.93 23.23 -4.86
N PRO A 161 7.24 23.53 -4.95
CA PRO A 161 7.84 24.15 -6.10
C PRO A 161 7.86 23.19 -7.30
N HIS A 162 7.36 23.63 -8.47
CA HIS A 162 7.45 22.85 -9.71
C HIS A 162 8.89 22.80 -10.24
N ARG A 163 9.69 23.80 -9.89
CA ARG A 163 11.09 23.90 -10.25
C ARG A 163 11.94 24.24 -9.03
N LEU A 164 12.91 23.41 -8.76
CA LEU A 164 13.88 23.62 -7.70
C LEU A 164 14.92 24.70 -8.09
N PRO A 165 15.53 25.37 -7.11
CA PRO A 165 16.57 26.36 -7.37
C PRO A 165 17.81 25.74 -8.00
N ARG A 166 18.71 26.61 -8.54
CA ARG A 166 20.00 26.16 -9.09
C ARG A 166 20.81 25.42 -8.05
N GLY A 167 21.49 24.34 -8.45
CA GLY A 167 22.23 23.47 -7.56
C GLY A 167 21.39 22.33 -6.95
N ALA A 168 20.16 22.13 -7.41
CA ALA A 168 19.42 20.92 -7.13
C ALA A 168 20.10 19.68 -7.77
N PRO A 169 19.98 18.50 -7.13
CA PRO A 169 20.50 17.25 -7.70
C PRO A 169 19.95 16.98 -9.11
N GLU A 170 20.70 16.24 -9.93
CA GLU A 170 20.27 15.80 -11.25
C GLU A 170 18.97 15.00 -11.18
N LEU A 171 18.91 14.07 -10.24
CA LEU A 171 17.71 13.30 -9.91
C LEU A 171 17.49 13.35 -8.42
N LEU A 172 16.27 13.73 -8.01
CA LEU A 172 15.86 13.78 -6.61
C LEU A 172 14.45 13.20 -6.48
N GLU A 173 14.36 11.96 -6.03
CA GLU A 173 13.08 11.37 -5.63
C GLU A 173 12.90 11.57 -4.12
N VAL A 174 11.84 12.29 -3.74
CA VAL A 174 11.48 12.56 -2.34
C VAL A 174 10.18 11.89 -1.99
N ARG A 175 10.08 11.45 -0.74
CA ARG A 175 8.87 10.85 -0.17
C ARG A 175 8.27 11.76 0.86
N GLY A 176 6.95 11.85 0.87
CA GLY A 176 6.22 12.72 1.77
C GLY A 176 4.82 12.22 2.03
N GLU A 177 4.13 12.98 2.88
CA GLU A 177 2.72 12.81 3.16
C GLU A 177 1.98 14.06 2.71
N ILE A 178 1.01 13.89 1.82
CA ILE A 178 0.07 14.95 1.44
C ILE A 178 -1.08 14.92 2.43
N PHE A 179 -1.45 16.07 2.93
CA PHE A 179 -2.52 16.23 3.92
C PHE A 179 -3.37 17.47 3.63
N MET A 180 -4.54 17.53 4.25
CA MET A 180 -5.36 18.73 4.29
C MET A 180 -5.18 19.39 5.66
N PRO A 181 -4.78 20.68 5.73
CA PRO A 181 -4.72 21.41 7.00
C PRO A 181 -6.06 21.38 7.75
N ASN A 182 -6.01 21.25 9.08
CA ASN A 182 -7.21 21.18 9.94
C ASN A 182 -8.11 22.41 9.79
N SER A 183 -7.50 23.59 9.65
CA SER A 183 -8.21 24.84 9.39
C SER A 183 -8.96 24.84 8.06
N ALA A 184 -8.34 24.30 7.01
CA ALA A 184 -8.93 24.17 5.68
C ALA A 184 -10.03 23.10 5.64
N PHE A 185 -9.82 21.97 6.32
CA PHE A 185 -10.81 20.91 6.44
C PHE A 185 -12.10 21.37 7.12
N ARG A 186 -11.98 22.13 8.22
CA ARG A 186 -13.15 22.72 8.91
C ARG A 186 -13.93 23.63 7.98
N ARG A 187 -13.25 24.59 7.34
CA ARG A 187 -13.90 25.52 6.39
C ARG A 187 -14.61 24.78 5.25
N MET A 188 -13.95 23.81 4.63
CA MET A 188 -14.54 23.01 3.56
C MET A 188 -15.79 22.25 4.03
N ASN A 189 -15.79 21.69 5.23
CA ASN A 189 -16.95 20.99 5.78
C ASN A 189 -18.10 21.94 6.11
N ASP A 190 -17.81 23.14 6.58
CA ASP A 190 -18.83 24.19 6.84
C ASP A 190 -19.49 24.63 5.52
N GLU A 191 -18.70 24.82 4.45
CA GLU A 191 -19.21 25.13 3.11
C GLU A 191 -20.09 23.99 2.54
N ARG A 192 -19.69 22.73 2.72
CA ARG A 192 -20.46 21.55 2.29
C ARG A 192 -21.78 21.44 3.05
N GLU A 193 -21.76 21.66 4.35
CA GLU A 193 -22.98 21.67 5.18
C GLU A 193 -23.94 22.78 4.75
N ALA A 194 -23.43 23.97 4.48
CA ALA A 194 -24.24 25.09 3.96
C ALA A 194 -24.83 24.77 2.57
N ALA A 195 -24.15 23.97 1.76
CA ALA A 195 -24.63 23.47 0.47
C ALA A 195 -25.55 22.25 0.57
N GLY A 196 -25.83 21.72 1.76
CA GLY A 196 -26.63 20.51 1.98
C GLY A 196 -25.90 19.22 1.58
N GLU A 197 -24.57 19.25 1.47
CA GLU A 197 -23.76 18.10 1.12
C GLU A 197 -23.27 17.35 2.37
N ILE A 198 -22.91 16.08 2.21
CA ILE A 198 -22.39 15.25 3.29
C ILE A 198 -20.96 15.72 3.63
N ARG A 199 -20.70 15.99 4.93
CA ARG A 199 -19.37 16.32 5.44
C ARG A 199 -18.38 15.19 5.25
N PHE A 200 -17.10 15.51 5.02
CA PHE A 200 -16.04 14.51 5.11
C PHE A 200 -15.80 14.08 6.55
N ALA A 201 -15.50 12.81 6.75
CA ALA A 201 -15.34 12.23 8.09
C ALA A 201 -14.06 12.71 8.79
N ASN A 202 -12.95 12.85 8.07
CA ASN A 202 -11.67 13.32 8.60
C ASN A 202 -10.79 13.92 7.50
N PRO A 203 -9.72 14.67 7.85
CA PRO A 203 -8.82 15.30 6.88
C PRO A 203 -8.11 14.30 5.95
N ARG A 204 -7.71 13.12 6.45
CA ARG A 204 -7.07 12.07 5.65
C ARG A 204 -7.99 11.55 4.54
N ASN A 205 -9.26 11.24 4.87
CA ASN A 205 -10.23 10.78 3.87
C ASN A 205 -10.55 11.88 2.85
N ALA A 206 -10.63 13.14 3.29
CA ALA A 206 -10.81 14.29 2.41
C ALA A 206 -9.61 14.45 1.45
N THR A 207 -8.39 14.28 1.95
CA THR A 207 -7.15 14.30 1.15
C THR A 207 -7.15 13.18 0.13
N ALA A 208 -7.41 11.93 0.56
CA ALA A 208 -7.43 10.77 -0.33
C ALA A 208 -8.50 10.89 -1.42
N GLY A 209 -9.70 11.33 -1.05
CA GLY A 209 -10.79 11.59 -2.00
C GLY A 209 -10.49 12.73 -2.98
N THR A 210 -9.73 13.72 -2.54
CA THR A 210 -9.27 14.84 -3.38
C THR A 210 -8.22 14.37 -4.38
N LEU A 211 -7.19 13.65 -3.94
CA LEU A 211 -6.13 13.16 -4.82
C LEU A 211 -6.59 12.13 -5.86
N LYS A 212 -7.76 11.52 -5.66
CA LYS A 212 -8.40 10.60 -6.62
C LYS A 212 -9.30 11.29 -7.66
N GLN A 213 -9.40 12.62 -7.63
CA GLN A 213 -10.12 13.36 -8.67
C GLN A 213 -9.35 13.32 -9.98
N LEU A 214 -10.03 12.98 -11.07
CA LEU A 214 -9.44 12.97 -12.42
C LEU A 214 -9.30 14.38 -12.99
N ASP A 215 -10.03 15.35 -12.45
CA ASP A 215 -9.96 16.77 -12.81
C ASP A 215 -9.14 17.52 -11.76
N SER A 216 -7.92 17.89 -12.11
CA SER A 216 -7.01 18.63 -11.23
C SER A 216 -7.52 20.05 -10.87
N ARG A 217 -8.48 20.62 -11.62
CA ARG A 217 -9.15 21.88 -11.28
C ARG A 217 -9.98 21.75 -10.01
N VAL A 218 -10.62 20.59 -9.80
CA VAL A 218 -11.32 20.28 -8.54
C VAL A 218 -10.33 20.14 -7.39
N VAL A 219 -9.16 19.54 -7.64
CA VAL A 219 -8.08 19.41 -6.64
C VAL A 219 -7.54 20.78 -6.25
N ALA A 220 -7.33 21.68 -7.20
CA ALA A 220 -6.81 23.05 -6.99
C ALA A 220 -7.72 23.90 -6.07
N GLN A 221 -9.01 23.61 -6.02
CA GLN A 221 -9.97 24.30 -5.14
C GLN A 221 -9.89 23.82 -3.67
N ARG A 222 -9.20 22.69 -3.43
CA ARG A 222 -9.08 22.10 -2.09
C ARG A 222 -7.64 22.30 -1.59
N PRO A 223 -7.42 23.07 -0.53
CA PRO A 223 -6.08 23.40 -0.07
C PRO A 223 -5.40 22.17 0.53
N LEU A 224 -4.59 21.51 -0.27
CA LEU A 224 -3.68 20.44 0.15
C LEU A 224 -2.29 21.02 0.46
N ASP A 225 -1.60 20.39 1.39
CA ASP A 225 -0.20 20.67 1.71
C ASP A 225 0.60 19.38 1.81
N ILE A 226 1.92 19.45 1.96
CA ILE A 226 2.82 18.30 1.96
C ILE A 226 3.95 18.47 2.98
N VAL A 227 4.33 17.38 3.63
CA VAL A 227 5.57 17.25 4.43
C VAL A 227 6.41 16.14 3.84
N LEU A 228 7.69 16.43 3.55
CA LEU A 228 8.65 15.47 3.04
C LEU A 228 9.45 14.88 4.19
N TYR A 229 9.61 13.55 4.18
CA TYR A 229 10.24 12.83 5.28
C TYR A 229 11.31 11.82 4.85
N GLY A 230 11.52 11.60 3.57
CA GLY A 230 12.47 10.59 3.14
C GLY A 230 12.85 10.69 1.67
N LEU A 231 13.79 9.84 1.29
CA LEU A 231 14.36 9.74 -0.05
C LEU A 231 13.91 8.46 -0.76
N GLY A 232 13.76 8.55 -2.07
CA GLY A 232 13.82 7.44 -2.99
C GLY A 232 15.17 7.43 -3.70
N GLN A 233 15.16 7.44 -5.04
CA GLN A 233 16.37 7.49 -5.85
C GLN A 233 16.97 8.91 -5.88
N VAL A 234 18.29 9.02 -5.68
CA VAL A 234 19.01 10.30 -5.70
C VAL A 234 20.28 10.16 -6.56
N ARG A 235 20.58 11.19 -7.41
CA ARG A 235 21.83 11.31 -8.16
C ARG A 235 22.32 12.75 -8.13
N GLY A 236 23.63 12.92 -8.03
CA GLY A 236 24.28 14.23 -8.09
C GLY A 236 24.41 14.93 -6.74
N VAL A 237 24.17 14.22 -5.61
CA VAL A 237 24.46 14.69 -4.27
C VAL A 237 24.72 13.49 -3.36
N ASP A 238 25.69 13.64 -2.46
CA ASP A 238 25.93 12.71 -1.35
C ASP A 238 25.22 13.19 -0.10
N LEU A 239 24.44 12.29 0.52
CA LEU A 239 23.65 12.56 1.71
C LEU A 239 23.97 11.48 2.76
N PRO A 240 24.88 11.75 3.69
CA PRO A 240 25.31 10.74 4.66
C PRO A 240 24.28 10.49 5.76
N THR A 241 23.38 11.45 6.02
CA THR A 241 22.43 11.39 7.14
C THR A 241 21.03 11.93 6.75
N VAL A 242 20.02 11.55 7.52
CA VAL A 242 18.67 12.13 7.43
C VAL A 242 18.70 13.62 7.81
N THR A 243 19.55 14.01 8.75
CA THR A 243 19.79 15.43 9.06
C THR A 243 20.28 16.20 7.83
N ALA A 244 21.18 15.64 7.02
CA ALA A 244 21.65 16.25 5.77
C ALA A 244 20.51 16.34 4.74
N PHE A 245 19.62 15.35 4.68
CA PHE A 245 18.40 15.41 3.88
C PHE A 245 17.52 16.60 4.27
N HIS A 246 17.23 16.81 5.56
CA HIS A 246 16.43 17.96 6.01
C HIS A 246 17.07 19.30 5.62
N ALA A 247 18.38 19.42 5.79
CA ALA A 247 19.13 20.61 5.38
C ALA A 247 19.06 20.86 3.87
N LEU A 248 19.14 19.79 3.05
CA LEU A 248 18.95 19.89 1.61
C LEU A 248 17.53 20.33 1.25
N MET A 249 16.50 19.73 1.85
CA MET A 249 15.09 20.10 1.59
C MET A 249 14.85 21.58 1.91
N GLN A 250 15.31 22.06 3.05
CA GLN A 250 15.21 23.46 3.44
C GLN A 250 15.88 24.39 2.42
N ARG A 251 17.10 24.07 1.98
CA ARG A 251 17.82 24.82 0.96
C ARG A 251 17.11 24.85 -0.39
N LEU A 252 16.41 23.77 -0.74
CA LEU A 252 15.63 23.67 -1.98
C LEU A 252 14.22 24.26 -1.86
N GLY A 253 13.82 24.80 -0.70
CA GLY A 253 12.47 25.34 -0.45
C GLY A 253 11.39 24.26 -0.36
N LEU A 254 11.77 23.04 -0.05
CA LEU A 254 10.88 21.90 0.14
C LEU A 254 10.56 21.73 1.63
N ARG A 255 9.27 21.57 1.95
CA ARG A 255 8.81 21.47 3.33
C ARG A 255 9.10 20.10 3.94
N THR A 256 9.72 20.09 5.11
CA THR A 256 9.86 18.94 6.01
C THR A 256 9.01 19.16 7.27
N ALA A 257 9.10 18.26 8.24
CA ALA A 257 8.43 18.41 9.53
C ALA A 257 8.80 19.74 10.20
N ASP A 258 7.81 20.39 10.84
CA ASP A 258 7.98 21.69 11.48
C ASP A 258 8.98 21.65 12.65
N ARG A 259 9.12 20.47 13.27
CA ARG A 259 10.12 20.19 14.30
C ARG A 259 10.60 18.75 14.22
N VAL A 260 11.89 18.55 14.43
CA VAL A 260 12.57 17.24 14.47
C VAL A 260 13.47 17.20 15.70
N TRP A 261 13.45 16.10 16.42
CA TRP A 261 14.33 15.86 17.57
C TRP A 261 15.44 14.90 17.14
N ARG A 262 16.69 15.33 17.32
CA ARG A 262 17.85 14.47 17.10
C ARG A 262 18.44 14.10 18.45
N VAL A 263 18.39 12.82 18.79
CA VAL A 263 18.80 12.24 20.07
C VAL A 263 19.64 10.98 19.86
N ASP A 264 20.38 10.52 20.86
CA ASP A 264 21.35 9.44 20.73
C ASP A 264 21.29 8.38 21.84
N SER A 265 20.27 8.45 22.71
CA SER A 265 20.10 7.52 23.82
C SER A 265 18.62 7.18 24.04
N LEU A 266 18.33 5.99 24.57
CA LEU A 266 16.95 5.55 24.83
C LEU A 266 16.17 6.50 25.76
N PRO A 267 16.74 7.00 26.89
CA PRO A 267 16.01 7.99 27.71
C PRO A 267 15.64 9.26 26.93
N ALA A 268 16.56 9.76 26.09
CA ALA A 268 16.31 10.95 25.28
C ALA A 268 15.26 10.68 24.18
N VAL A 269 15.21 9.46 23.61
CA VAL A 269 14.17 9.03 22.68
C VAL A 269 12.80 9.10 23.35
N LEU A 270 12.65 8.52 24.54
CA LEU A 270 11.39 8.52 25.26
C LEU A 270 10.93 9.92 25.64
N ALA A 271 11.85 10.77 26.13
CA ALA A 271 11.54 12.17 26.41
C ALA A 271 11.11 12.95 25.16
N ALA A 272 11.76 12.73 24.02
CA ALA A 272 11.37 13.37 22.76
C ALA A 272 10.00 12.92 22.24
N ILE A 273 9.62 11.66 22.46
CA ILE A 273 8.27 11.16 22.14
C ILE A 273 7.21 11.87 22.97
N GLU A 274 7.45 12.05 24.28
CA GLU A 274 6.54 12.79 25.17
C GLU A 274 6.44 14.26 24.78
N GLU A 275 7.57 14.91 24.49
CA GLU A 275 7.58 16.31 24.02
C GLU A 275 6.82 16.47 22.70
N LEU A 276 6.95 15.50 21.78
CA LEU A 276 6.22 15.49 20.52
C LEU A 276 4.72 15.33 20.76
N ASP A 277 4.28 14.53 21.74
CA ASP A 277 2.83 14.41 22.06
C ASP A 277 2.21 15.74 22.50
N ALA A 278 2.94 16.55 23.24
CA ALA A 278 2.51 17.90 23.58
C ALA A 278 2.53 18.83 22.36
N PHE A 279 3.62 18.76 21.55
CA PHE A 279 3.84 19.62 20.40
C PHE A 279 2.82 19.38 19.27
N ARG A 280 2.43 18.14 18.98
CA ARG A 280 1.51 17.81 17.89
C ARG A 280 0.15 18.52 17.98
N ARG A 281 -0.27 18.89 19.18
CA ARG A 281 -1.54 19.63 19.40
C ARG A 281 -1.49 21.07 18.87
N THR A 282 -0.30 21.60 18.58
CA THR A 282 -0.09 22.94 18.00
C THR A 282 -0.05 22.91 16.47
N LEU A 283 0.00 21.71 15.86
CA LEU A 283 0.08 21.56 14.42
C LEU A 283 -1.29 21.75 13.76
N ASP A 284 -1.30 22.40 12.59
CA ASP A 284 -2.52 22.53 11.77
C ASP A 284 -2.73 21.30 10.85
N TYR A 285 -2.29 20.12 11.31
CA TYR A 285 -2.53 18.84 10.63
C TYR A 285 -2.55 17.69 11.62
N GLU A 286 -3.26 16.63 11.27
CA GLU A 286 -3.35 15.43 12.10
C GLU A 286 -2.05 14.62 12.08
N THR A 287 -1.73 14.05 13.24
CA THR A 287 -0.60 13.14 13.44
C THR A 287 -1.05 11.94 14.24
N ASP A 288 -0.71 10.76 13.80
CA ASP A 288 -1.10 9.49 14.42
C ASP A 288 0.02 8.87 15.28
N GLY A 289 1.13 9.60 15.48
CA GLY A 289 2.27 9.09 16.25
C GLY A 289 3.56 9.87 16.03
N ALA A 290 4.65 9.22 16.38
CA ALA A 290 6.02 9.62 16.09
C ALA A 290 6.69 8.62 15.13
N VAL A 291 7.58 9.08 14.28
CA VAL A 291 8.47 8.22 13.49
C VAL A 291 9.88 8.35 14.06
N LEU A 292 10.45 7.21 14.46
CA LEU A 292 11.83 7.09 14.88
C LEU A 292 12.64 6.52 13.72
N LYS A 293 13.76 7.13 13.38
CA LYS A 293 14.65 6.63 12.32
C LYS A 293 16.12 6.89 12.66
N VAL A 294 16.98 5.93 12.36
CA VAL A 294 18.43 6.08 12.50
C VAL A 294 18.92 7.18 11.56
N ASP A 295 19.75 8.11 12.06
CA ASP A 295 20.20 9.29 11.30
C ASP A 295 21.18 8.94 10.17
N SER A 296 22.12 8.01 10.42
CA SER A 296 23.11 7.57 9.43
C SER A 296 22.50 6.70 8.34
N LEU A 297 22.61 7.10 7.07
CA LEU A 297 22.15 6.31 5.93
C LEU A 297 23.00 5.05 5.73
N GLU A 298 24.29 5.09 6.04
CA GLU A 298 25.17 3.90 6.06
C GLU A 298 24.66 2.86 7.05
N TRP A 299 24.30 3.28 8.26
CA TRP A 299 23.71 2.37 9.26
C TRP A 299 22.33 1.87 8.88
N GLN A 300 21.54 2.68 8.17
CA GLN A 300 20.27 2.21 7.61
C GLN A 300 20.49 1.08 6.61
N ASP A 301 21.48 1.20 5.73
CA ASP A 301 21.86 0.15 4.77
C ASP A 301 22.39 -1.11 5.48
N GLN A 302 23.22 -0.94 6.52
CA GLN A 302 23.72 -2.05 7.34
C GLN A 302 22.59 -2.82 8.05
N LEU A 303 21.64 -2.12 8.63
CA LEU A 303 20.48 -2.69 9.34
C LEU A 303 19.51 -3.36 8.36
N GLY A 304 19.39 -2.82 7.15
CA GLY A 304 18.59 -3.36 6.07
C GLY A 304 17.08 -3.28 6.33
N VAL A 305 16.36 -4.10 5.58
CA VAL A 305 14.89 -4.11 5.56
C VAL A 305 14.35 -5.53 5.70
N THR A 306 13.08 -5.65 6.10
CA THR A 306 12.29 -6.89 5.98
C THR A 306 11.47 -6.85 4.69
N SER A 307 10.69 -7.87 4.43
CA SER A 307 9.72 -7.85 3.30
C SER A 307 8.68 -6.73 3.42
N LYS A 308 8.44 -6.20 4.63
CA LYS A 308 7.36 -5.25 4.93
C LYS A 308 7.85 -3.88 5.38
N ALA A 309 8.90 -3.84 6.21
CA ALA A 309 9.32 -2.62 6.91
C ALA A 309 10.86 -2.50 7.01
N PRO A 310 11.41 -1.28 7.12
CA PRO A 310 12.81 -1.06 7.44
C PRO A 310 13.11 -1.49 8.88
N ARG A 311 14.34 -1.97 9.12
CA ARG A 311 14.81 -2.34 10.48
C ARG A 311 15.38 -1.16 11.25
N TRP A 312 15.65 -0.07 10.55
CA TRP A 312 16.24 1.16 11.06
C TRP A 312 15.22 2.24 11.42
N ALA A 313 13.92 1.98 11.19
CA ALA A 313 12.86 2.90 11.55
C ALA A 313 11.66 2.16 12.13
N MET A 314 10.89 2.87 12.94
CA MET A 314 9.63 2.41 13.52
C MET A 314 8.68 3.57 13.73
N ALA A 315 7.40 3.28 13.82
CA ALA A 315 6.38 4.22 14.21
C ALA A 315 5.94 3.94 15.65
N TYR A 316 6.05 4.94 16.52
CA TYR A 316 5.42 4.92 17.84
C TYR A 316 4.05 5.57 17.72
N LYS A 317 3.00 4.82 18.05
CA LYS A 317 1.64 5.34 18.07
C LYS A 317 1.22 5.67 19.48
N TYR A 318 0.67 6.87 19.66
CA TYR A 318 0.13 7.27 20.95
C TYR A 318 -1.07 6.41 21.31
N ALA A 319 -1.36 6.33 22.61
CA ALA A 319 -2.56 5.65 23.07
C ALA A 319 -3.80 6.23 22.36
N ALA A 320 -4.66 5.34 21.88
CA ALA A 320 -5.87 5.76 21.22
C ALA A 320 -6.75 6.56 22.19
N GLU A 321 -7.38 7.60 21.69
CA GLU A 321 -8.34 8.39 22.44
C GLU A 321 -9.53 7.50 22.84
N ARG A 322 -9.87 7.52 24.13
CA ARG A 322 -10.99 6.80 24.69
C ARG A 322 -12.11 7.77 25.04
N VAL A 323 -13.30 7.46 24.59
CA VAL A 323 -14.48 8.29 24.83
C VAL A 323 -15.63 7.41 25.29
N GLU A 324 -16.43 7.93 26.22
CA GLU A 324 -17.63 7.27 26.68
C GLU A 324 -18.83 7.64 25.82
N THR A 325 -19.65 6.64 25.49
CA THR A 325 -20.92 6.86 24.80
C THR A 325 -21.94 5.79 25.20
N ARG A 326 -23.23 6.03 24.91
CA ARG A 326 -24.30 5.10 25.22
C ARG A 326 -24.49 4.08 24.12
N LEU A 327 -24.55 2.79 24.48
CA LEU A 327 -24.92 1.68 23.60
C LEU A 327 -26.44 1.62 23.45
N LYS A 328 -26.96 2.00 22.27
CA LYS A 328 -28.40 2.01 21.99
C LYS A 328 -28.93 0.63 21.63
N ALA A 329 -28.20 -0.11 20.82
CA ALA A 329 -28.59 -1.42 20.34
C ALA A 329 -27.36 -2.23 19.92
N ILE A 330 -27.52 -3.54 19.77
CA ILE A 330 -26.54 -4.42 19.14
C ILE A 330 -27.18 -5.00 17.87
N THR A 331 -26.59 -4.74 16.73
CA THR A 331 -26.98 -5.33 15.44
C THR A 331 -26.02 -6.45 15.07
N VAL A 332 -26.45 -7.40 14.22
CA VAL A 332 -25.62 -8.54 13.82
C VAL A 332 -25.47 -8.54 12.30
N GLN A 333 -24.23 -8.43 11.84
CA GLN A 333 -23.88 -8.50 10.43
C GLN A 333 -23.39 -9.90 10.06
N VAL A 334 -23.61 -10.30 8.81
CA VAL A 334 -23.15 -11.58 8.25
C VAL A 334 -22.05 -11.33 7.25
N GLY A 335 -20.85 -11.80 7.56
CA GLY A 335 -19.68 -11.68 6.68
C GLY A 335 -19.69 -12.68 5.51
N ARG A 336 -18.73 -12.54 4.58
CA ARG A 336 -18.61 -13.38 3.36
C ARG A 336 -18.45 -14.89 3.67
N THR A 337 -17.89 -15.24 4.80
CA THR A 337 -17.72 -16.63 5.26
C THR A 337 -18.85 -17.11 6.15
N GLY A 338 -19.95 -16.35 6.23
CA GLY A 338 -21.09 -16.65 7.09
C GLY A 338 -20.90 -16.25 8.55
N VAL A 339 -19.77 -15.74 8.96
CA VAL A 339 -19.53 -15.32 10.36
C VAL A 339 -20.48 -14.21 10.74
N LEU A 340 -21.16 -14.39 11.89
CA LEU A 340 -22.01 -13.39 12.50
C LEU A 340 -21.15 -12.46 13.38
N THR A 341 -21.10 -11.19 13.01
CA THR A 341 -20.31 -10.18 13.72
C THR A 341 -21.26 -9.19 14.40
N PRO A 342 -21.26 -9.11 15.74
CA PRO A 342 -22.04 -8.12 16.45
C PRO A 342 -21.42 -6.73 16.33
N VAL A 343 -22.29 -5.72 16.16
CA VAL A 343 -21.91 -4.31 16.00
C VAL A 343 -22.74 -3.47 16.99
N ALA A 344 -22.05 -2.65 17.77
CA ALA A 344 -22.67 -1.68 18.67
C ALA A 344 -23.23 -0.49 17.87
N GLU A 345 -24.51 -0.20 18.03
CA GLU A 345 -25.14 1.04 17.61
C GLU A 345 -25.07 2.03 18.79
N LEU A 346 -24.38 3.14 18.59
CA LEU A 346 -24.00 4.08 19.66
C LEU A 346 -24.73 5.41 19.54
N GLU A 347 -24.84 6.15 20.62
CA GLU A 347 -25.06 7.57 20.50
C GLU A 347 -23.84 8.20 19.80
N PRO A 348 -24.06 9.06 18.78
CA PRO A 348 -22.94 9.65 18.05
C PRO A 348 -22.01 10.43 18.99
N VAL A 349 -20.73 10.12 18.97
CA VAL A 349 -19.71 10.79 19.77
C VAL A 349 -18.48 11.08 18.91
N PHE A 350 -17.85 12.23 19.18
CA PHE A 350 -16.65 12.63 18.47
C PHE A 350 -15.42 12.00 19.12
N VAL A 351 -14.61 11.28 18.34
CA VAL A 351 -13.36 10.64 18.79
C VAL A 351 -12.35 10.58 17.64
N SER A 352 -11.11 10.93 17.91
CA SER A 352 -10.01 10.92 16.96
C SER A 352 -10.41 11.48 15.58
N GLY A 353 -10.89 12.74 15.57
CA GLY A 353 -11.17 13.48 14.34
C GLY A 353 -12.42 13.05 13.57
N SER A 354 -13.27 12.13 14.10
CA SER A 354 -14.51 11.73 13.42
C SER A 354 -15.66 11.45 14.39
N THR A 355 -16.90 11.59 13.91
CA THR A 355 -18.08 11.20 14.66
C THR A 355 -18.34 9.71 14.48
N VAL A 356 -18.33 8.96 15.58
CA VAL A 356 -18.54 7.52 15.65
C VAL A 356 -19.96 7.24 16.17
N SER A 357 -20.75 6.50 15.38
CA SER A 357 -22.09 6.00 15.75
C SER A 357 -22.17 4.48 15.78
N ARG A 358 -21.13 3.78 15.32
CA ARG A 358 -21.04 2.32 15.34
C ARG A 358 -19.64 1.87 15.70
N ALA A 359 -19.54 0.78 16.48
CA ALA A 359 -18.26 0.18 16.85
C ALA A 359 -18.35 -1.35 16.80
N THR A 360 -17.23 -2.01 16.54
CA THR A 360 -17.19 -3.48 16.56
C THR A 360 -17.27 -3.99 17.99
N LEU A 361 -17.98 -5.10 18.18
CA LEU A 361 -17.99 -5.88 19.41
C LEU A 361 -17.18 -7.18 19.25
N HIS A 362 -16.50 -7.34 18.12
CA HIS A 362 -15.70 -8.50 17.70
C HIS A 362 -16.53 -9.80 17.58
N ASN A 363 -16.91 -10.42 18.66
CA ASN A 363 -17.70 -11.67 18.70
C ASN A 363 -18.49 -11.78 20.00
N ASP A 364 -19.29 -12.83 20.12
CA ASP A 364 -20.15 -13.10 21.28
C ASP A 364 -19.34 -13.31 22.58
N GLU A 365 -18.21 -14.00 22.52
CA GLU A 365 -17.36 -14.25 23.69
C GLU A 365 -16.77 -12.96 24.26
N GLU A 366 -16.40 -12.00 23.39
CA GLU A 366 -15.93 -10.67 23.82
C GLU A 366 -17.04 -9.85 24.49
N ILE A 367 -18.27 -9.95 24.02
CA ILE A 367 -19.42 -9.30 24.67
C ILE A 367 -19.64 -9.89 26.08
N GLN A 368 -19.62 -11.23 26.19
CA GLN A 368 -19.77 -11.90 27.45
C GLN A 368 -18.60 -11.61 28.40
N ARG A 369 -17.35 -11.66 27.92
CA ARG A 369 -16.15 -11.38 28.72
C ARG A 369 -16.15 -9.96 29.30
N LYS A 370 -16.63 -8.98 28.51
CA LYS A 370 -16.73 -7.57 28.92
C LYS A 370 -18.07 -7.26 29.62
N ASP A 371 -18.99 -8.20 29.69
CA ASP A 371 -20.37 -8.06 30.20
C ASP A 371 -21.08 -6.84 29.59
N ILE A 372 -21.02 -6.71 28.24
CA ILE A 372 -21.63 -5.58 27.51
C ILE A 372 -23.13 -5.82 27.37
N ARG A 373 -23.96 -4.85 27.78
CA ARG A 373 -25.43 -4.92 27.72
C ARG A 373 -26.00 -3.69 26.99
N VAL A 374 -27.12 -3.89 26.32
CA VAL A 374 -27.83 -2.78 25.68
C VAL A 374 -28.25 -1.77 26.75
N GLY A 375 -28.03 -0.49 26.50
CA GLY A 375 -28.25 0.61 27.42
C GLY A 375 -27.03 1.01 28.26
N ASP A 376 -25.95 0.21 28.28
CA ASP A 376 -24.72 0.56 28.99
C ASP A 376 -24.09 1.87 28.43
N THR A 377 -23.40 2.58 29.34
CA THR A 377 -22.34 3.52 28.92
C THR A 377 -21.09 2.71 28.65
N VAL A 378 -20.63 2.73 27.39
CA VAL A 378 -19.45 1.99 26.94
C VAL A 378 -18.30 2.92 26.64
N VAL A 379 -17.08 2.45 26.86
CA VAL A 379 -15.86 3.10 26.44
C VAL A 379 -15.51 2.60 25.04
N ILE A 380 -15.40 3.52 24.11
CA ILE A 380 -14.95 3.23 22.74
C ILE A 380 -13.54 3.75 22.49
N GLU A 381 -12.84 3.07 21.64
CA GLU A 381 -11.50 3.39 21.19
C GLU A 381 -11.43 3.19 19.67
N LYS A 382 -10.72 4.06 18.97
CA LYS A 382 -10.42 3.86 17.56
C LYS A 382 -9.09 3.13 17.41
N ALA A 383 -9.12 1.80 17.40
CA ALA A 383 -7.94 0.99 17.22
C ALA A 383 -7.25 1.30 15.88
N GLY A 384 -5.98 1.76 15.95
CA GLY A 384 -5.22 2.15 14.76
C GLY A 384 -5.86 3.31 13.98
N GLU A 385 -6.69 4.12 14.64
CA GLU A 385 -7.41 5.29 14.12
C GLU A 385 -8.41 5.00 12.98
N ILE A 386 -8.70 3.73 12.70
CA ILE A 386 -9.55 3.33 11.57
C ILE A 386 -10.85 2.69 12.03
N ILE A 387 -10.79 1.65 12.87
CA ILE A 387 -11.97 0.86 13.25
C ILE A 387 -12.35 1.12 14.71
N PRO A 388 -13.54 1.75 14.97
CA PRO A 388 -14.01 1.91 16.33
C PRO A 388 -14.34 0.56 16.97
N ALA A 389 -13.89 0.36 18.21
CA ALA A 389 -14.18 -0.85 19.00
C ALA A 389 -14.66 -0.48 20.40
N VAL A 390 -15.56 -1.28 20.95
CA VAL A 390 -15.95 -1.18 22.35
C VAL A 390 -14.90 -1.91 23.19
N VAL A 391 -14.17 -1.14 24.05
CA VAL A 391 -13.09 -1.69 24.87
C VAL A 391 -13.51 -2.01 26.29
N GLY A 392 -14.60 -1.42 26.79
CA GLY A 392 -15.10 -1.66 28.13
C GLY A 392 -16.46 -1.06 28.40
N VAL A 393 -16.95 -1.28 29.60
CA VAL A 393 -18.22 -0.78 30.14
C VAL A 393 -17.95 0.05 31.39
N VAL A 394 -18.64 1.16 31.54
CA VAL A 394 -18.65 1.99 32.77
C VAL A 394 -19.76 1.47 33.69
N LEU A 395 -19.38 0.51 34.56
CA LEU A 395 -20.35 -0.20 35.40
C LEU A 395 -21.16 0.70 36.32
N GLU A 396 -20.57 1.81 36.77
CA GLU A 396 -21.22 2.80 37.67
C GLU A 396 -22.38 3.53 36.96
N LYS A 397 -22.37 3.54 35.60
CA LYS A 397 -23.41 4.18 34.78
C LYS A 397 -24.41 3.18 34.20
N ARG A 398 -24.33 1.91 34.58
CA ARG A 398 -25.20 0.86 34.04
C ARG A 398 -26.65 1.05 34.49
N PRO A 399 -27.63 1.03 33.57
CA PRO A 399 -29.04 1.13 33.93
C PRO A 399 -29.48 -0.08 34.77
N ALA A 400 -30.32 0.18 35.78
CA ALA A 400 -30.92 -0.89 36.55
C ALA A 400 -31.80 -1.77 35.65
N GLY A 401 -31.73 -3.10 35.85
CA GLY A 401 -32.51 -4.07 35.08
C GLY A 401 -31.96 -4.41 33.70
N SER A 402 -30.73 -3.96 33.33
CA SER A 402 -30.10 -4.37 32.09
C SER A 402 -29.83 -5.87 32.04
N VAL A 403 -30.15 -6.52 30.92
CA VAL A 403 -30.04 -7.97 30.73
C VAL A 403 -28.75 -8.33 30.01
N PRO A 404 -28.02 -9.38 30.37
CA PRO A 404 -26.88 -9.88 29.59
C PRO A 404 -27.27 -10.17 28.16
N PHE A 405 -26.39 -9.82 27.21
CA PHE A 405 -26.61 -10.07 25.80
C PHE A 405 -26.16 -11.49 25.43
N ASN A 406 -27.00 -12.20 24.68
CA ASN A 406 -26.69 -13.50 24.09
C ASN A 406 -26.98 -13.43 22.59
N LEU A 407 -25.94 -13.58 21.72
CA LEU A 407 -26.10 -13.45 20.30
C LEU A 407 -27.06 -14.49 19.71
N TYR A 408 -26.96 -15.75 20.12
CA TYR A 408 -27.84 -16.83 19.64
C TYR A 408 -29.30 -16.53 19.91
N GLU A 409 -29.61 -16.12 21.14
CA GLU A 409 -30.99 -15.76 21.54
C GLU A 409 -31.47 -14.51 20.83
N HIS A 410 -30.60 -13.49 20.67
CA HIS A 410 -30.89 -12.23 19.99
C HIS A 410 -31.34 -12.47 18.55
N VAL A 411 -30.65 -13.37 17.81
CA VAL A 411 -31.01 -13.73 16.43
C VAL A 411 -31.93 -14.95 16.36
N GLN A 412 -32.47 -15.44 17.51
CA GLN A 412 -33.38 -16.58 17.61
C GLN A 412 -32.82 -17.86 16.94
N GLY A 413 -31.49 -18.08 17.03
CA GLY A 413 -30.82 -19.21 16.39
C GLY A 413 -30.82 -19.16 14.85
N ARG A 414 -31.20 -18.04 14.24
CA ARG A 414 -31.36 -17.89 12.80
C ARG A 414 -30.48 -16.78 12.23
N CYS A 415 -30.03 -16.99 11.01
CA CYS A 415 -29.29 -15.97 10.27
C CYS A 415 -30.18 -14.74 9.98
N PRO A 416 -29.78 -13.52 10.35
CA PRO A 416 -30.58 -12.31 10.14
C PRO A 416 -30.82 -11.98 8.65
N SER A 417 -30.03 -12.55 7.74
CA SER A 417 -30.14 -12.29 6.30
C SER A 417 -31.00 -13.33 5.57
N CYS A 418 -30.79 -14.64 5.82
CA CYS A 418 -31.49 -15.68 5.05
C CYS A 418 -32.50 -16.49 5.88
N GLY A 419 -32.62 -16.24 7.19
CA GLY A 419 -33.52 -16.98 8.10
C GLY A 419 -33.12 -18.43 8.38
N GLY A 420 -32.06 -18.95 7.74
CA GLY A 420 -31.57 -20.30 7.98
C GLY A 420 -30.93 -20.47 9.36
N PRO A 421 -30.74 -21.72 9.85
CA PRO A 421 -30.14 -21.96 11.16
C PRO A 421 -28.69 -21.51 11.19
N ILE A 422 -28.21 -21.01 12.34
CA ILE A 422 -26.81 -20.71 12.59
C ILE A 422 -26.15 -21.83 13.39
N VAL A 423 -24.85 -22.02 13.18
CA VAL A 423 -24.05 -23.05 13.86
C VAL A 423 -22.80 -22.45 14.49
N LYS A 424 -22.33 -23.06 15.57
CA LYS A 424 -21.01 -22.77 16.14
C LYS A 424 -20.14 -24.02 15.94
N GLU A 425 -19.11 -23.89 15.12
CA GLU A 425 -18.19 -24.98 14.82
C GLU A 425 -17.28 -25.26 16.04
N ALA A 426 -16.97 -26.52 16.30
CA ALA A 426 -16.10 -26.91 17.39
C ALA A 426 -14.69 -26.29 17.20
N GLY A 427 -14.20 -25.61 18.23
CA GLY A 427 -12.92 -24.90 18.21
C GLY A 427 -12.97 -23.47 17.62
N PHE A 428 -14.16 -23.00 17.23
CA PHE A 428 -14.35 -21.61 16.79
C PHE A 428 -15.21 -20.81 17.75
N VAL A 429 -14.88 -19.54 17.92
CA VAL A 429 -15.56 -18.61 18.83
C VAL A 429 -16.79 -17.95 18.22
N ALA A 430 -16.92 -17.97 16.89
CA ALA A 430 -17.95 -17.22 16.18
C ALA A 430 -19.10 -18.13 15.71
N TRP A 431 -20.33 -17.60 15.82
CA TRP A 431 -21.51 -18.17 15.17
C TRP A 431 -21.45 -17.95 13.65
N ARG A 432 -21.99 -18.89 12.88
CA ARG A 432 -21.99 -18.86 11.41
C ARG A 432 -23.33 -19.24 10.80
N CYS A 433 -23.62 -18.60 9.68
CA CYS A 433 -24.62 -19.07 8.73
C CYS A 433 -23.96 -20.04 7.75
N PRO A 434 -24.30 -21.34 7.74
CA PRO A 434 -23.73 -22.33 6.83
C PRO A 434 -24.31 -22.26 5.40
N SER A 435 -25.35 -21.44 5.18
CA SER A 435 -26.06 -21.38 3.91
C SER A 435 -25.22 -20.71 2.82
N LEU A 436 -24.87 -21.45 1.78
CA LEU A 436 -24.14 -20.95 0.61
C LEU A 436 -24.98 -19.99 -0.28
N THR A 437 -26.31 -20.01 -0.08
CA THR A 437 -27.26 -19.13 -0.79
C THR A 437 -27.68 -17.92 0.04
N CYS A 438 -26.96 -17.63 1.13
CA CYS A 438 -27.26 -16.49 1.98
C CYS A 438 -26.99 -15.18 1.22
N PRO A 439 -27.98 -14.27 1.05
CA PRO A 439 -27.79 -13.03 0.30
C PRO A 439 -26.65 -12.14 0.83
N ALA A 440 -26.50 -12.05 2.15
CA ALA A 440 -25.41 -11.27 2.75
C ALA A 440 -24.03 -11.85 2.43
N GLN A 441 -23.87 -13.16 2.34
CA GLN A 441 -22.65 -13.81 1.92
C GLN A 441 -22.39 -13.56 0.43
N ALA A 442 -23.41 -13.71 -0.42
CA ALA A 442 -23.31 -13.45 -1.87
C ALA A 442 -22.84 -12.02 -2.17
N ALA A 443 -23.48 -11.00 -1.59
CA ALA A 443 -23.10 -9.61 -1.79
C ALA A 443 -21.68 -9.33 -1.31
N THR A 444 -21.28 -9.84 -0.14
CA THR A 444 -19.95 -9.64 0.40
C THR A 444 -18.88 -10.40 -0.40
N LEU A 445 -19.22 -11.59 -0.91
CA LEU A 445 -18.33 -12.36 -1.78
C LEU A 445 -18.13 -11.64 -3.13
N LEU A 446 -19.17 -11.05 -3.70
CA LEU A 446 -19.09 -10.23 -4.92
C LEU A 446 -18.15 -9.04 -4.75
N LYS A 447 -18.28 -8.30 -3.63
CA LYS A 447 -17.39 -7.18 -3.30
C LYS A 447 -15.93 -7.63 -3.18
N HIS A 448 -15.71 -8.77 -2.55
CA HIS A 448 -14.37 -9.37 -2.45
C HIS A 448 -13.84 -9.76 -3.83
N PHE A 449 -14.63 -10.50 -4.61
CA PHE A 449 -14.29 -10.99 -5.94
C PHE A 449 -13.88 -9.87 -6.90
N ALA A 450 -14.58 -8.73 -6.82
CA ALA A 450 -14.30 -7.54 -7.63
C ALA A 450 -13.13 -6.68 -7.12
N GLY A 451 -12.61 -6.97 -5.95
CA GLY A 451 -11.59 -6.14 -5.30
C GLY A 451 -10.33 -5.98 -6.15
N ARG A 452 -9.62 -4.86 -5.97
CA ARG A 452 -8.42 -4.48 -6.73
C ARG A 452 -7.30 -5.53 -6.67
N LYS A 453 -7.14 -6.23 -5.54
CA LYS A 453 -6.15 -7.31 -5.37
C LYS A 453 -6.63 -8.67 -5.87
N MET A 454 -7.90 -8.79 -6.20
CA MET A 454 -8.56 -9.97 -6.76
C MET A 454 -8.70 -9.81 -8.27
N LEU A 455 -9.92 -9.69 -8.80
CA LEU A 455 -10.12 -9.59 -10.24
C LEU A 455 -10.25 -8.15 -10.76
N ASP A 456 -10.15 -7.16 -9.88
CA ASP A 456 -10.15 -5.72 -10.22
C ASP A 456 -11.28 -5.32 -11.19
N ILE A 457 -12.50 -5.70 -10.81
CA ILE A 457 -13.69 -5.46 -11.65
C ILE A 457 -14.17 -4.03 -11.39
N GLU A 458 -13.68 -3.10 -12.18
CA GLU A 458 -14.09 -1.70 -12.14
C GLU A 458 -15.59 -1.54 -12.42
N GLY A 459 -16.25 -0.66 -11.67
CA GLY A 459 -17.68 -0.43 -11.77
C GLY A 459 -18.53 -1.30 -10.85
N LEU A 460 -17.99 -2.39 -10.28
CA LEU A 460 -18.70 -3.22 -9.31
C LEU A 460 -18.43 -2.72 -7.87
N GLY A 461 -18.99 -1.56 -7.54
CA GLY A 461 -18.95 -1.02 -6.17
C GLY A 461 -20.00 -1.69 -5.26
N GLU A 462 -19.95 -1.30 -3.95
CA GLU A 462 -20.82 -1.87 -2.92
C GLU A 462 -22.31 -1.80 -3.29
N ILE A 463 -22.80 -0.64 -3.69
CA ILE A 463 -24.22 -0.44 -4.05
C ILE A 463 -24.62 -1.33 -5.22
N VAL A 464 -23.75 -1.47 -6.23
CA VAL A 464 -24.02 -2.30 -7.42
C VAL A 464 -24.10 -3.77 -7.03
N ALA A 465 -23.13 -4.27 -6.23
CA ALA A 465 -23.10 -5.64 -5.75
C ALA A 465 -24.36 -5.98 -4.91
N ASP A 466 -24.73 -5.09 -3.98
CA ASP A 466 -25.91 -5.27 -3.15
C ASP A 466 -27.19 -5.32 -4.00
N LYS A 467 -27.35 -4.40 -4.97
CA LYS A 467 -28.54 -4.35 -5.85
C LYS A 467 -28.62 -5.53 -6.83
N LEU A 468 -27.50 -6.04 -7.33
CA LEU A 468 -27.49 -7.24 -8.17
C LEU A 468 -27.98 -8.47 -7.40
N VAL A 469 -27.55 -8.62 -6.14
CA VAL A 469 -28.01 -9.73 -5.28
C VAL A 469 -29.46 -9.53 -4.82
N GLU A 470 -29.83 -8.33 -4.38
CA GLU A 470 -31.19 -7.99 -3.93
C GLU A 470 -32.23 -8.29 -5.00
N ARG A 471 -31.91 -7.98 -6.27
CA ARG A 471 -32.82 -8.23 -7.42
C ARG A 471 -32.72 -9.66 -7.98
N GLY A 472 -31.91 -10.52 -7.38
CA GLY A 472 -31.74 -11.91 -7.78
C GLY A 472 -31.03 -12.11 -9.12
N LEU A 473 -30.38 -11.06 -9.65
CA LEU A 473 -29.64 -11.10 -10.91
C LEU A 473 -28.32 -11.87 -10.78
N VAL A 474 -27.74 -11.87 -9.59
CA VAL A 474 -26.49 -12.57 -9.26
C VAL A 474 -26.65 -13.31 -7.94
N ARG A 475 -26.33 -14.59 -7.93
CA ARG A 475 -26.31 -15.46 -6.73
C ARG A 475 -24.90 -15.91 -6.40
N THR A 476 -24.06 -16.03 -7.43
CA THR A 476 -22.64 -16.39 -7.31
C THR A 476 -21.80 -15.40 -8.13
N PRO A 477 -20.51 -15.21 -7.81
CA PRO A 477 -19.67 -14.29 -8.57
C PRO A 477 -19.56 -14.61 -10.06
N LEU A 478 -19.69 -15.88 -10.45
CA LEU A 478 -19.60 -16.26 -11.86
C LEU A 478 -20.82 -15.83 -12.69
N ASP A 479 -21.96 -15.57 -12.06
CA ASP A 479 -23.17 -15.06 -12.75
C ASP A 479 -22.93 -13.66 -13.35
N LEU A 480 -21.94 -12.90 -12.83
CA LEU A 480 -21.56 -11.60 -13.40
C LEU A 480 -21.17 -11.68 -14.88
N PHE A 481 -20.52 -12.78 -15.27
CA PHE A 481 -20.03 -12.96 -16.66
C PHE A 481 -21.14 -13.20 -17.69
N GLU A 482 -22.35 -13.50 -17.23
CA GLU A 482 -23.52 -13.72 -18.07
C GLU A 482 -24.44 -12.50 -18.16
N LEU A 483 -24.24 -11.47 -17.33
CA LEU A 483 -25.03 -10.25 -17.39
C LEU A 483 -24.75 -9.49 -18.69
N ASP A 484 -25.80 -9.21 -19.45
CA ASP A 484 -25.73 -8.37 -20.65
C ASP A 484 -25.67 -6.87 -20.28
N GLU A 485 -25.27 -6.07 -21.26
CA GLU A 485 -25.08 -4.63 -21.07
C GLU A 485 -26.42 -3.92 -20.82
N THR A 486 -27.52 -4.40 -21.40
CA THR A 486 -28.85 -3.81 -21.25
C THR A 486 -29.36 -4.00 -19.82
N THR A 487 -29.22 -5.20 -19.28
CA THR A 487 -29.58 -5.54 -17.90
C THR A 487 -28.78 -4.67 -16.91
N LEU A 488 -27.50 -4.51 -17.16
CA LEU A 488 -26.62 -3.65 -16.32
C LEU A 488 -27.02 -2.18 -16.44
N ALA A 489 -27.22 -1.66 -17.65
CA ALA A 489 -27.54 -0.25 -17.88
C ALA A 489 -28.85 0.18 -17.21
N THR A 490 -29.81 -0.73 -17.17
CA THR A 490 -31.15 -0.49 -16.59
C THR A 490 -31.24 -0.80 -15.10
N LEU A 491 -30.18 -1.33 -14.48
CA LEU A 491 -30.16 -1.65 -13.07
C LEU A 491 -30.45 -0.41 -12.21
N ASN A 492 -31.56 -0.45 -11.47
CA ASN A 492 -31.92 0.63 -10.54
C ASN A 492 -31.10 0.52 -9.24
N LEU A 493 -30.23 1.50 -9.01
CA LEU A 493 -29.40 1.65 -7.80
C LEU A 493 -30.11 2.43 -6.69
N GLY A 494 -31.26 3.05 -6.98
CA GLY A 494 -32.07 3.80 -6.03
C GLY A 494 -33.02 2.90 -5.24
N ASN A 495 -33.86 3.57 -4.43
CA ASN A 495 -35.00 2.95 -3.76
C ASN A 495 -36.25 3.08 -4.64
N ASP A 496 -37.34 2.45 -4.22
CA ASP A 496 -38.63 2.46 -5.00
C ASP A 496 -39.14 3.88 -5.23
N ASP A 497 -38.87 4.83 -4.34
CA ASP A 497 -39.29 6.23 -4.44
C ASP A 497 -38.36 7.12 -5.29
N LYS A 498 -37.12 6.71 -5.52
CA LYS A 498 -36.10 7.47 -6.28
C LYS A 498 -35.32 6.53 -7.20
N THR A 499 -35.73 6.47 -8.46
CA THR A 499 -35.02 5.68 -9.47
C THR A 499 -33.69 6.34 -9.82
N ARG A 500 -32.58 5.57 -9.69
CA ARG A 500 -31.25 5.92 -10.15
C ARG A 500 -30.68 4.76 -10.92
N VAL A 501 -30.63 4.85 -12.23
CA VAL A 501 -30.10 3.77 -13.09
C VAL A 501 -28.57 3.77 -13.10
N PHE A 502 -27.97 2.60 -13.25
CA PHE A 502 -26.52 2.40 -13.38
C PHE A 502 -25.98 3.13 -14.62
N GLY A 503 -26.72 3.07 -15.74
CA GLY A 503 -26.46 3.79 -16.96
C GLY A 503 -25.54 3.06 -17.94
N ALA A 504 -25.72 3.35 -19.25
CA ALA A 504 -25.01 2.66 -20.33
C ALA A 504 -23.49 2.77 -20.24
N LYS A 505 -22.95 3.96 -19.92
CA LYS A 505 -21.49 4.16 -19.80
C LYS A 505 -20.88 3.24 -18.72
N ASN A 506 -21.52 3.13 -17.57
CA ASN A 506 -21.05 2.28 -16.48
C ASN A 506 -21.19 0.79 -16.84
N ALA A 507 -22.25 0.41 -17.56
CA ALA A 507 -22.45 -0.94 -18.05
C ALA A 507 -21.34 -1.38 -19.01
N VAL A 508 -20.96 -0.53 -19.97
CA VAL A 508 -19.83 -0.77 -20.87
C VAL A 508 -18.50 -0.93 -20.07
N THR A 509 -18.23 -0.04 -19.11
CA THR A 509 -17.03 -0.11 -18.27
C THR A 509 -16.98 -1.42 -17.48
N LEU A 510 -18.09 -1.81 -16.85
CA LEU A 510 -18.18 -3.04 -16.07
C LEU A 510 -18.02 -4.29 -16.98
N ARG A 511 -18.63 -4.31 -18.15
CA ARG A 511 -18.49 -5.41 -19.12
C ARG A 511 -17.02 -5.55 -19.57
N ALA A 512 -16.37 -4.44 -19.91
CA ALA A 512 -14.95 -4.44 -20.28
C ALA A 512 -14.06 -4.96 -19.13
N ALA A 513 -14.36 -4.58 -17.88
CA ALA A 513 -13.67 -5.09 -16.71
C ALA A 513 -13.88 -6.60 -16.50
N LEU A 514 -15.08 -7.11 -16.72
CA LEU A 514 -15.38 -8.55 -16.66
C LEU A 514 -14.62 -9.34 -17.74
N GLU A 515 -14.50 -8.84 -18.96
CA GLU A 515 -13.71 -9.50 -20.01
C GLU A 515 -12.22 -9.52 -19.65
N ARG A 516 -11.67 -8.44 -19.11
CA ARG A 516 -10.28 -8.43 -18.58
C ARG A 516 -10.09 -9.43 -17.43
N ALA A 517 -11.08 -9.56 -16.55
CA ALA A 517 -11.02 -10.47 -15.42
C ALA A 517 -10.84 -11.94 -15.83
N LYS A 518 -11.40 -12.35 -16.99
CA LYS A 518 -11.25 -13.72 -17.52
C LYS A 518 -9.78 -14.13 -17.75
N THR A 519 -8.91 -13.17 -18.07
CA THR A 519 -7.49 -13.37 -18.38
C THR A 519 -6.56 -13.12 -17.20
N MET A 520 -7.11 -12.83 -16.02
CA MET A 520 -6.31 -12.60 -14.82
C MET A 520 -5.59 -13.88 -14.36
N PRO A 521 -4.39 -13.77 -13.76
CA PRO A 521 -3.61 -14.90 -13.31
C PRO A 521 -4.33 -15.79 -12.29
N LEU A 522 -3.99 -17.08 -12.27
CA LEU A 522 -4.55 -18.08 -11.34
C LEU A 522 -4.46 -17.62 -9.87
N SER A 523 -3.37 -16.98 -9.46
CA SER A 523 -3.18 -16.49 -8.10
C SER A 523 -4.28 -15.50 -7.68
N ARG A 524 -4.68 -14.61 -8.57
CA ARG A 524 -5.74 -13.62 -8.33
C ARG A 524 -7.12 -14.30 -8.25
N TRP A 525 -7.38 -15.28 -9.10
CA TRP A 525 -8.60 -16.08 -9.08
C TRP A 525 -8.73 -16.91 -7.80
N ILE A 526 -7.66 -17.61 -7.37
CA ILE A 526 -7.66 -18.34 -6.10
C ILE A 526 -8.01 -17.42 -4.93
N PHE A 527 -7.43 -16.23 -4.90
CA PHE A 527 -7.74 -15.25 -3.85
C PHE A 527 -9.17 -14.72 -3.97
N ALA A 528 -9.66 -14.49 -5.18
CA ALA A 528 -11.00 -13.96 -5.45
C ALA A 528 -12.12 -14.91 -5.02
N ILE A 529 -11.93 -16.22 -5.12
CA ILE A 529 -12.93 -17.22 -4.68
C ILE A 529 -13.18 -17.10 -3.17
N GLY A 530 -12.19 -16.67 -2.39
CA GLY A 530 -12.33 -16.49 -0.96
C GLY A 530 -12.38 -17.79 -0.16
N ILE A 531 -11.65 -18.82 -0.58
CA ILE A 531 -11.45 -20.07 0.19
C ILE A 531 -10.91 -19.71 1.58
N ARG A 532 -11.41 -20.36 2.61
CA ARG A 532 -10.98 -20.15 4.00
C ARG A 532 -9.49 -20.41 4.12
N GLU A 533 -8.81 -19.69 5.00
CA GLU A 533 -7.37 -19.77 5.27
C GLU A 533 -6.46 -19.51 4.05
N VAL A 534 -7.05 -19.06 2.93
CA VAL A 534 -6.31 -18.72 1.72
C VAL A 534 -6.31 -17.21 1.53
N GLY A 535 -5.26 -16.55 2.01
CA GLY A 535 -4.98 -15.13 1.77
C GLY A 535 -4.22 -14.90 0.47
N GLU A 536 -3.89 -13.64 0.18
CA GLU A 536 -3.15 -13.23 -1.03
C GLU A 536 -1.83 -14.00 -1.21
N SER A 537 -1.00 -14.06 -0.14
CA SER A 537 0.30 -14.76 -0.18
C SER A 537 0.14 -16.27 -0.38
N ALA A 538 -0.85 -16.88 0.30
CA ALA A 538 -1.16 -18.30 0.11
C ALA A 538 -1.66 -18.59 -1.30
N ALA A 539 -2.53 -17.75 -1.88
CA ALA A 539 -3.02 -17.88 -3.24
C ALA A 539 -1.89 -17.81 -4.28
N ARG A 540 -0.92 -16.90 -4.07
CA ARG A 540 0.26 -16.77 -4.91
C ARG A 540 1.15 -18.02 -4.81
N GLU A 541 1.34 -18.58 -3.62
CA GLU A 541 2.09 -19.81 -3.41
C GLU A 541 1.37 -21.02 -4.02
N LEU A 542 0.04 -21.13 -3.89
CA LEU A 542 -0.75 -22.17 -4.55
C LEU A 542 -0.62 -22.09 -6.07
N ALA A 543 -0.66 -20.89 -6.65
CA ALA A 543 -0.42 -20.72 -8.09
C ALA A 543 1.02 -21.05 -8.50
N ARG A 544 2.02 -20.83 -7.64
CA ARG A 544 3.39 -21.27 -7.88
C ARG A 544 3.50 -22.80 -7.99
N LEU A 545 2.69 -23.51 -7.23
CA LEU A 545 2.70 -24.97 -7.18
C LEU A 545 1.86 -25.65 -8.28
N HIS A 546 0.90 -24.91 -8.88
CA HIS A 546 -0.08 -25.46 -9.84
C HIS A 546 -0.25 -24.54 -11.04
N ARG A 547 -0.48 -25.12 -12.22
CA ARG A 547 -0.66 -24.36 -13.48
C ARG A 547 -2.04 -23.72 -13.60
N ASN A 548 -3.08 -24.46 -13.16
CA ASN A 548 -4.47 -24.09 -13.31
C ASN A 548 -5.33 -24.68 -12.18
N PHE A 549 -6.64 -24.41 -12.21
CA PHE A 549 -7.58 -24.96 -11.24
C PHE A 549 -7.71 -26.48 -11.30
N ALA A 550 -7.56 -27.10 -12.45
CA ALA A 550 -7.67 -28.57 -12.56
C ALA A 550 -6.56 -29.28 -11.76
N GLU A 551 -5.32 -28.78 -11.88
CA GLU A 551 -4.19 -29.29 -11.07
C GLU A 551 -4.37 -28.97 -9.58
N LEU A 552 -4.85 -27.76 -9.25
CA LEU A 552 -5.07 -27.36 -7.86
C LEU A 552 -6.14 -28.21 -7.17
N ALA A 553 -7.27 -28.44 -7.85
CA ALA A 553 -8.41 -29.17 -7.30
C ALA A 553 -8.09 -30.64 -6.97
N THR A 554 -7.13 -31.25 -7.67
CA THR A 554 -6.72 -32.65 -7.48
C THR A 554 -5.29 -32.77 -7.00
N SER A 555 -4.76 -31.74 -6.34
CA SER A 555 -3.36 -31.61 -5.99
C SER A 555 -2.83 -32.74 -5.10
N PRO A 556 -1.90 -33.55 -5.58
CA PRO A 556 -1.21 -34.55 -4.72
C PRO A 556 -0.30 -33.87 -3.68
N ILE A 557 0.23 -32.67 -4.01
CA ILE A 557 1.07 -31.89 -3.09
C ILE A 557 0.27 -31.48 -1.86
N LEU A 558 -0.95 -30.96 -2.05
CA LEU A 558 -1.82 -30.55 -0.95
C LEU A 558 -2.37 -31.76 -0.18
N ALA A 559 -2.66 -32.86 -0.87
CA ALA A 559 -3.07 -34.10 -0.23
C ALA A 559 -1.98 -34.64 0.71
N GLU A 560 -0.73 -34.65 0.27
CA GLU A 560 0.41 -35.05 1.10
C GLU A 560 0.66 -34.06 2.25
N LEU A 561 0.58 -32.74 1.99
CA LEU A 561 0.72 -31.69 3.00
C LEU A 561 -0.33 -31.81 4.12
N ARG A 562 -1.56 -32.19 3.78
CA ARG A 562 -2.64 -32.42 4.75
C ARG A 562 -2.31 -33.55 5.74
N THR A 563 -1.50 -34.54 5.34
CA THR A 563 -1.15 -35.71 6.17
C THR A 563 0.05 -35.47 7.10
N VAL A 564 0.78 -34.38 6.97
CA VAL A 564 1.94 -34.06 7.84
C VAL A 564 1.50 -34.03 9.30
N PRO A 565 2.10 -34.76 10.23
CA PRO A 565 1.64 -34.77 11.63
C PRO A 565 1.78 -33.40 12.30
N LYS A 566 0.82 -33.05 13.18
CA LYS A 566 0.85 -31.77 13.91
C LYS A 566 2.16 -31.62 14.70
N GLY A 567 2.86 -30.51 14.50
CA GLY A 567 4.16 -30.23 15.14
C GLY A 567 5.37 -30.74 14.35
N LYS A 568 5.19 -31.45 13.23
CA LYS A 568 6.28 -31.76 12.29
C LYS A 568 6.38 -30.67 11.23
N ARG A 569 7.60 -30.42 10.77
CA ARG A 569 7.86 -29.43 9.72
C ARG A 569 7.64 -30.07 8.36
N LYS A 570 6.99 -29.38 7.45
CA LYS A 570 6.77 -29.82 6.05
C LYS A 570 8.08 -29.94 5.27
N GLU A 571 9.09 -29.14 5.63
CA GLU A 571 10.43 -29.17 5.04
C GLU A 571 11.18 -30.46 5.35
N ASP A 572 10.82 -31.15 6.45
CA ASP A 572 11.42 -32.43 6.84
C ASP A 572 10.67 -33.64 6.23
N HIS A 573 9.55 -33.40 5.53
CA HIS A 573 8.77 -34.46 4.90
C HIS A 573 9.38 -34.86 3.53
N PRO A 574 9.76 -36.11 3.30
CA PRO A 574 10.51 -36.51 2.09
C PRO A 574 9.84 -36.15 0.78
N GLY A 575 8.51 -36.26 0.70
CA GLY A 575 7.75 -35.91 -0.50
C GLY A 575 7.56 -34.42 -0.72
N LEU A 576 7.60 -33.61 0.35
CA LEU A 576 7.32 -32.18 0.29
C LEU A 576 8.56 -31.28 0.28
N ALA A 577 9.67 -31.74 0.85
CA ALA A 577 10.91 -30.96 0.99
C ALA A 577 11.37 -30.30 -0.33
N ARG A 578 11.21 -31.00 -1.45
CA ARG A 578 11.60 -30.54 -2.78
C ARG A 578 10.80 -29.33 -3.28
N TYR A 579 9.56 -29.13 -2.79
CA TYR A 579 8.69 -28.03 -3.23
C TYR A 579 8.98 -26.74 -2.48
N GLN A 580 9.68 -26.78 -1.34
CA GLN A 580 9.99 -25.61 -0.48
C GLN A 580 8.77 -24.72 -0.27
N ILE A 581 7.65 -25.34 0.12
CA ILE A 581 6.35 -24.68 0.24
C ILE A 581 6.45 -23.56 1.29
N ALA A 582 6.01 -22.36 0.93
CA ALA A 582 6.02 -21.20 1.81
C ALA A 582 5.14 -21.38 3.06
N GLN A 583 5.48 -20.69 4.16
CA GLN A 583 4.81 -20.88 5.46
C GLN A 583 3.31 -20.59 5.44
N GLU A 584 2.88 -19.74 4.52
CA GLU A 584 1.49 -19.33 4.33
C GLU A 584 0.57 -20.47 3.87
N VAL A 585 1.13 -21.53 3.27
CA VAL A 585 0.39 -22.73 2.89
C VAL A 585 0.77 -23.86 3.84
N GLY A 586 -0.02 -24.01 4.91
CA GLY A 586 0.08 -25.09 5.89
C GLY A 586 -0.98 -26.16 5.70
N GLN A 587 -1.06 -27.10 6.66
CA GLN A 587 -2.03 -28.21 6.66
C GLN A 587 -3.48 -27.74 6.59
N VAL A 588 -3.82 -26.66 7.34
CA VAL A 588 -5.18 -26.13 7.41
C VAL A 588 -5.58 -25.55 6.05
N ALA A 589 -4.74 -24.70 5.45
CA ALA A 589 -4.99 -24.14 4.13
C ALA A 589 -5.09 -25.22 3.05
N ALA A 590 -4.22 -26.23 3.08
CA ALA A 590 -4.26 -27.37 2.15
C ALA A 590 -5.58 -28.16 2.29
N GLY A 591 -6.02 -28.39 3.54
CA GLY A 591 -7.30 -29.05 3.82
C GLY A 591 -8.48 -28.25 3.27
N GLU A 592 -8.56 -26.94 3.57
CA GLU A 592 -9.64 -26.07 3.13
C GLU A 592 -9.74 -26.00 1.58
N VAL A 593 -8.60 -25.96 0.88
CA VAL A 593 -8.57 -25.98 -0.59
C VAL A 593 -9.11 -27.29 -1.14
N LEU A 594 -8.63 -28.43 -0.65
CA LEU A 594 -9.07 -29.74 -1.11
C LEU A 594 -10.55 -29.98 -0.80
N ASP A 595 -11.01 -29.63 0.42
CA ASP A 595 -12.39 -29.81 0.83
C ASP A 595 -13.34 -28.88 0.06
N PHE A 596 -12.89 -27.67 -0.28
CA PHE A 596 -13.65 -26.77 -1.16
C PHE A 596 -13.90 -27.42 -2.54
N PHE A 597 -12.85 -27.90 -3.20
CA PHE A 597 -12.99 -28.49 -4.54
C PHE A 597 -13.64 -29.87 -4.54
N ALA A 598 -13.53 -30.64 -3.47
CA ALA A 598 -14.25 -31.90 -3.29
C ALA A 598 -15.76 -31.67 -3.04
N GLY A 599 -16.11 -30.51 -2.47
CA GLY A 599 -17.48 -30.16 -2.13
C GLY A 599 -18.33 -29.75 -3.36
N LYS A 600 -19.66 -29.77 -3.19
CA LYS A 600 -20.62 -29.37 -4.25
C LYS A 600 -20.35 -27.98 -4.82
N THR A 601 -19.97 -27.05 -3.98
CA THR A 601 -19.67 -25.64 -4.37
C THR A 601 -18.47 -25.55 -5.31
N GLY A 602 -17.38 -26.20 -4.95
CA GLY A 602 -16.16 -26.22 -5.78
C GLY A 602 -16.35 -26.96 -7.10
N GLN A 603 -17.08 -28.08 -7.08
CA GLN A 603 -17.41 -28.81 -8.30
C GLN A 603 -18.30 -27.97 -9.25
N ALA A 604 -19.31 -27.29 -8.70
CA ALA A 604 -20.17 -26.37 -9.49
C ALA A 604 -19.37 -25.19 -10.04
N PHE A 605 -18.41 -24.66 -9.24
CA PHE A 605 -17.53 -23.58 -9.67
C PHE A 605 -16.66 -24.00 -10.86
N LEU A 606 -16.01 -25.16 -10.80
CA LEU A 606 -15.18 -25.68 -11.89
C LEU A 606 -16.01 -25.93 -13.18
N ALA A 607 -17.17 -26.55 -13.04
CA ALA A 607 -18.08 -26.78 -14.17
C ALA A 607 -18.53 -25.46 -14.81
N ARG A 608 -18.79 -24.45 -14.00
CA ARG A 608 -19.21 -23.12 -14.45
C ARG A 608 -18.08 -22.37 -15.16
N LEU A 609 -16.85 -22.43 -14.64
CA LEU A 609 -15.68 -21.87 -15.33
C LEU A 609 -15.50 -22.49 -16.73
N ALA A 610 -15.60 -23.81 -16.82
CA ALA A 610 -15.52 -24.50 -18.10
C ALA A 610 -16.62 -24.07 -19.08
N ALA A 611 -17.86 -23.93 -18.60
CA ALA A 611 -18.99 -23.45 -19.42
C ALA A 611 -18.79 -22.01 -19.92
N LEU A 612 -18.15 -21.15 -19.13
CA LEU A 612 -17.82 -19.75 -19.47
C LEU A 612 -16.55 -19.62 -20.32
N GLY A 613 -15.82 -20.71 -20.57
CA GLY A 613 -14.54 -20.71 -21.29
C GLY A 613 -13.43 -19.98 -20.52
N ILE A 614 -13.49 -19.99 -19.18
CA ILE A 614 -12.51 -19.33 -18.30
C ILE A 614 -11.55 -20.38 -17.73
N ASP A 615 -10.28 -20.28 -18.07
CA ASP A 615 -9.22 -21.17 -17.57
C ASP A 615 -7.99 -20.35 -17.14
N PRO A 616 -8.00 -19.79 -15.92
CA PRO A 616 -6.91 -18.96 -15.42
C PRO A 616 -5.63 -19.74 -15.28
N GLN A 617 -4.57 -19.24 -15.91
CA GLN A 617 -3.24 -19.85 -15.86
C GLN A 617 -2.36 -19.17 -14.81
N SER A 618 -1.44 -19.92 -14.23
CA SER A 618 -0.44 -19.37 -13.32
C SER A 618 0.59 -18.55 -14.09
N ASP A 619 0.85 -17.34 -13.62
CA ASP A 619 1.91 -16.43 -14.09
C ASP A 619 3.26 -16.67 -13.36
N ASN A 620 3.25 -17.47 -12.30
CA ASN A 620 4.42 -17.73 -11.46
C ASN A 620 4.69 -19.23 -11.21
N TYR A 621 4.21 -20.12 -12.08
CA TYR A 621 4.37 -21.54 -11.92
C TYR A 621 5.84 -21.97 -11.84
N ALA A 622 6.26 -22.46 -10.68
CA ALA A 622 7.60 -22.98 -10.39
C ALA A 622 7.53 -23.93 -9.19
N PRO A 623 7.02 -25.16 -9.36
CA PRO A 623 6.78 -26.08 -8.24
C PRO A 623 8.08 -26.47 -7.52
N PHE A 624 9.21 -26.45 -8.21
CA PHE A 624 10.52 -26.73 -7.64
C PHE A 624 11.35 -25.43 -7.64
N PRO A 625 11.57 -24.75 -6.48
CA PRO A 625 12.46 -23.60 -6.39
C PRO A 625 13.89 -24.05 -6.75
N GLY A 626 14.44 -23.52 -7.80
CA GLY A 626 15.71 -23.95 -8.42
C GLY A 626 15.57 -24.67 -9.74
N THR A 627 14.34 -25.02 -10.15
CA THR A 627 14.02 -25.55 -11.48
C THR A 627 13.12 -24.59 -12.28
N ALA A 628 13.29 -23.29 -12.09
CA ALA A 628 12.84 -22.34 -13.09
C ALA A 628 13.62 -22.66 -14.38
N ARG A 629 12.97 -23.45 -15.26
CA ARG A 629 13.51 -23.93 -16.53
C ARG A 629 14.99 -24.35 -16.48
N ALA A 630 15.26 -25.51 -15.87
CA ALA A 630 16.32 -26.37 -16.40
C ALA A 630 15.77 -26.96 -17.70
N GLU A 631 15.62 -26.17 -18.73
CA GLU A 631 15.95 -26.65 -20.05
C GLU A 631 17.40 -27.15 -19.93
N ALA A 632 17.65 -28.42 -20.24
CA ALA A 632 18.97 -28.99 -20.25
C ALA A 632 19.89 -28.03 -21.06
N GLY A 633 20.77 -27.27 -20.33
CA GLY A 633 21.60 -26.25 -20.94
C GLY A 633 21.52 -24.84 -20.36
N ALA A 634 20.79 -24.55 -19.26
CA ALA A 634 20.81 -23.22 -18.67
C ALA A 634 22.23 -22.88 -18.18
N PRO A 635 22.84 -21.75 -18.68
CA PRO A 635 24.28 -21.49 -18.54
C PRO A 635 24.75 -21.29 -17.08
N LEU A 636 23.86 -20.95 -16.14
CA LEU A 636 24.20 -20.72 -14.74
C LEU A 636 23.57 -21.74 -13.77
N ALA A 637 23.06 -22.87 -14.28
CA ALA A 637 22.42 -23.90 -13.46
C ALA A 637 23.34 -24.41 -12.34
N GLY A 638 22.84 -24.49 -11.11
CA GLY A 638 23.58 -25.00 -9.95
C GLY A 638 24.57 -23.99 -9.32
N THR A 639 24.71 -22.80 -9.84
CA THR A 639 25.60 -21.76 -9.30
C THR A 639 24.92 -20.82 -8.31
N THR A 640 25.68 -20.35 -7.30
CA THR A 640 25.21 -19.35 -6.33
C THR A 640 26.00 -18.05 -6.53
N TRP A 641 25.29 -16.97 -6.72
CA TRP A 641 25.81 -15.65 -7.05
C TRP A 641 25.60 -14.64 -5.92
N VAL A 642 26.56 -13.75 -5.77
CA VAL A 642 26.41 -12.55 -4.94
C VAL A 642 26.71 -11.34 -5.82
N ILE A 643 25.92 -10.26 -5.66
CA ILE A 643 26.05 -9.04 -6.44
C ILE A 643 26.49 -7.92 -5.50
N THR A 644 27.48 -7.11 -5.93
CA THR A 644 28.02 -5.99 -5.13
C THR A 644 28.49 -4.86 -6.04
N GLY A 645 28.69 -3.66 -5.47
CA GLY A 645 29.14 -2.49 -6.22
C GLY A 645 28.04 -1.80 -7.02
N THR A 646 28.42 -0.75 -7.75
CA THR A 646 27.58 -0.01 -8.67
C THR A 646 27.68 -0.63 -10.05
N LEU A 647 26.58 -1.07 -10.60
CA LEU A 647 26.45 -1.72 -11.91
C LEU A 647 25.74 -0.80 -12.89
N SER A 648 25.86 -1.09 -14.19
CA SER A 648 25.21 -0.34 -15.28
C SER A 648 23.67 -0.35 -15.22
N GLN A 649 23.10 -1.39 -14.58
CA GLN A 649 21.65 -1.55 -14.34
C GLN A 649 21.40 -1.82 -12.85
N PRO A 650 20.14 -1.66 -12.37
CA PRO A 650 19.78 -2.02 -11.00
C PRO A 650 20.14 -3.46 -10.66
N ARG A 651 20.64 -3.69 -9.43
CA ARG A 651 21.04 -5.03 -8.95
C ARG A 651 19.98 -6.11 -9.18
N GLU A 652 18.70 -5.74 -9.07
CA GLU A 652 17.60 -6.68 -9.25
C GLU A 652 17.48 -7.13 -10.71
N ALA A 653 17.80 -6.28 -11.69
CA ALA A 653 17.83 -6.67 -13.09
C ALA A 653 18.87 -7.76 -13.36
N PHE A 654 20.06 -7.64 -12.76
CA PHE A 654 21.08 -8.72 -12.81
C PHE A 654 20.65 -9.95 -12.02
N ALA A 655 20.02 -9.77 -10.87
CA ALA A 655 19.50 -10.86 -10.06
C ALA A 655 18.44 -11.67 -10.83
N ASP A 656 17.53 -11.01 -11.53
CA ASP A 656 16.49 -11.66 -12.35
C ASP A 656 17.11 -12.39 -13.54
N ARG A 657 18.12 -11.82 -14.17
CA ARG A 657 18.86 -12.47 -15.26
C ARG A 657 19.64 -13.71 -14.81
N ILE A 658 20.28 -13.65 -13.63
CA ILE A 658 20.93 -14.81 -13.01
C ILE A 658 19.91 -15.90 -12.72
N ARG A 659 18.76 -15.54 -12.15
CA ARG A 659 17.65 -16.49 -11.86
C ARG A 659 17.08 -17.07 -13.16
N ALA A 660 16.87 -16.26 -14.19
CA ALA A 660 16.38 -16.70 -15.50
C ALA A 660 17.37 -17.67 -16.19
N ALA A 661 18.67 -17.50 -15.94
CA ALA A 661 19.73 -18.38 -16.43
C ALA A 661 19.98 -19.62 -15.53
N GLY A 662 19.14 -19.85 -14.50
CA GLY A 662 19.22 -21.03 -13.62
C GLY A 662 20.13 -20.88 -12.40
N GLY A 663 20.71 -19.70 -12.15
CA GLY A 663 21.56 -19.39 -10.99
C GLY A 663 20.75 -18.96 -9.76
N LYS A 664 21.34 -19.11 -8.58
CA LYS A 664 20.77 -18.65 -7.29
C LYS A 664 21.48 -17.37 -6.84
N VAL A 665 20.71 -16.36 -6.42
CA VAL A 665 21.27 -15.11 -5.88
C VAL A 665 21.21 -15.13 -4.35
N SER A 666 22.33 -14.76 -3.69
CA SER A 666 22.48 -14.67 -2.23
C SER A 666 22.89 -13.26 -1.83
N GLY A 667 22.44 -12.80 -0.66
CA GLY A 667 22.77 -11.49 -0.12
C GLY A 667 24.17 -11.36 0.47
N SER A 668 24.84 -12.49 0.79
CA SER A 668 26.17 -12.50 1.46
C SER A 668 27.11 -13.55 0.84
N VAL A 669 28.40 -13.20 0.82
CA VAL A 669 29.46 -14.10 0.35
C VAL A 669 29.75 -15.17 1.40
N SER A 670 29.79 -16.42 0.99
CA SER A 670 30.13 -17.60 1.82
C SER A 670 30.94 -18.63 1.01
N ALA A 671 31.44 -19.67 1.66
CA ALA A 671 32.13 -20.77 0.99
C ALA A 671 31.25 -21.53 -0.06
N LYS A 672 29.94 -21.30 -0.05
CA LYS A 672 28.99 -21.85 -1.03
C LYS A 672 28.70 -20.92 -2.20
N THR A 673 29.31 -19.73 -2.22
CA THR A 673 29.16 -18.77 -3.32
C THR A 673 30.03 -19.19 -4.49
N SER A 674 29.42 -19.36 -5.67
CA SER A 674 30.13 -19.77 -6.90
C SER A 674 30.79 -18.60 -7.59
N TYR A 675 30.12 -17.43 -7.62
CA TYR A 675 30.61 -16.22 -8.27
C TYR A 675 30.20 -14.95 -7.53
N LEU A 676 31.05 -13.94 -7.56
CA LEU A 676 30.70 -12.58 -7.17
C LEU A 676 30.64 -11.71 -8.44
N LEU A 677 29.47 -11.15 -8.74
CA LEU A 677 29.34 -10.10 -9.75
C LEU A 677 29.63 -8.75 -9.07
N ALA A 678 30.72 -8.13 -9.49
CA ALA A 678 31.23 -6.89 -8.90
C ALA A 678 31.20 -5.75 -9.90
N GLY A 679 30.42 -4.69 -9.57
CA GLY A 679 30.52 -3.40 -10.24
C GLY A 679 31.63 -2.52 -9.65
N THR A 680 31.63 -1.24 -9.99
CA THR A 680 32.51 -0.26 -9.39
C THR A 680 32.19 -0.07 -7.91
N GLU A 681 33.21 0.21 -7.07
CA GLU A 681 33.05 0.38 -5.62
C GLU A 681 32.48 -0.83 -4.85
N ALA A 682 33.00 -2.00 -5.14
CA ALA A 682 32.44 -3.27 -4.67
C ALA A 682 32.58 -3.58 -3.16
N GLY A 683 33.22 -2.75 -2.33
CA GLY A 683 33.25 -2.78 -0.86
C GLY A 683 33.62 -4.13 -0.21
N SER A 684 33.21 -4.30 1.08
CA SER A 684 33.57 -5.45 1.94
C SER A 684 33.19 -6.84 1.39
N LYS A 685 32.24 -6.93 0.47
CA LYS A 685 31.89 -8.23 -0.17
C LYS A 685 32.97 -8.70 -1.14
N LEU A 686 33.67 -7.77 -1.79
CA LEU A 686 34.80 -8.08 -2.67
C LEU A 686 35.97 -8.64 -1.86
N GLU A 687 36.31 -7.99 -0.75
CA GLU A 687 37.37 -8.46 0.15
C GLU A 687 37.06 -9.87 0.68
N LYS A 688 35.82 -10.07 1.10
CA LYS A 688 35.38 -11.39 1.58
C LYS A 688 35.37 -12.47 0.49
N ALA A 689 35.05 -12.12 -0.74
CA ALA A 689 35.13 -13.04 -1.88
C ALA A 689 36.58 -13.42 -2.16
N GLN A 690 37.51 -12.48 -2.11
CA GLN A 690 38.94 -12.71 -2.26
C GLN A 690 39.48 -13.61 -1.14
N GLN A 691 39.09 -13.35 0.13
CA GLN A 691 39.47 -14.21 1.28
C GLN A 691 38.99 -15.66 1.11
N LEU A 692 37.78 -15.82 0.60
CA LEU A 692 37.17 -17.14 0.38
C LEU A 692 37.50 -17.75 -0.99
N LYS A 693 38.36 -17.07 -1.79
CA LYS A 693 38.74 -17.48 -3.15
C LYS A 693 37.54 -17.70 -4.08
N VAL A 694 36.49 -16.91 -3.90
CA VAL A 694 35.31 -16.92 -4.79
C VAL A 694 35.68 -16.13 -6.05
N PRO A 695 35.47 -16.68 -7.26
CA PRO A 695 35.69 -15.98 -8.52
C PRO A 695 34.88 -14.68 -8.60
N VAL A 696 35.56 -13.59 -8.95
CA VAL A 696 34.95 -12.26 -9.10
C VAL A 696 34.83 -11.96 -10.61
N LEU A 697 33.65 -11.60 -11.04
CA LEU A 697 33.33 -11.27 -12.42
C LEU A 697 32.80 -9.83 -12.51
N ASP A 698 33.18 -9.14 -13.55
CA ASP A 698 32.55 -7.90 -13.96
C ASP A 698 31.32 -8.14 -14.85
N GLU A 699 30.64 -7.08 -15.28
CA GLU A 699 29.45 -7.18 -16.12
C GLU A 699 29.76 -7.82 -17.48
N ALA A 700 30.93 -7.55 -18.08
CA ALA A 700 31.33 -8.08 -19.37
C ALA A 700 31.59 -9.61 -19.30
N ALA A 701 32.26 -10.05 -18.24
CA ALA A 701 32.48 -11.47 -17.99
C ALA A 701 31.18 -12.23 -17.67
N PHE A 702 30.25 -11.55 -16.97
CA PHE A 702 28.91 -12.08 -16.73
C PHE A 702 28.11 -12.26 -18.03
N GLU A 703 28.13 -11.28 -18.95
CA GLU A 703 27.49 -11.37 -20.26
C GLU A 703 28.09 -12.51 -21.11
N ALA A 704 29.41 -12.65 -21.09
CA ALA A 704 30.09 -13.75 -21.78
C ALA A 704 29.66 -15.12 -21.26
N LEU A 705 29.46 -15.27 -19.95
CA LEU A 705 28.98 -16.52 -19.34
C LEU A 705 27.53 -16.84 -19.71
N LEU A 706 26.68 -15.85 -19.90
CA LEU A 706 25.30 -16.04 -20.35
C LEU A 706 25.19 -16.48 -21.81
N THR A 707 26.16 -16.09 -22.65
CA THR A 707 26.18 -16.39 -24.10
C THR A 707 26.95 -17.65 -24.45
N SER A 708 27.76 -18.19 -23.52
CA SER A 708 28.54 -19.41 -23.75
C SER A 708 27.71 -20.65 -23.51
N PRO A 709 27.76 -21.73 -24.35
CA PRO A 709 27.17 -22.99 -24.01
C PRO A 709 27.90 -23.58 -22.79
N GLY A 710 27.10 -23.92 -21.72
CA GLY A 710 27.60 -24.30 -20.41
C GLY A 710 28.69 -25.40 -20.44
N PRO A 711 29.67 -25.35 -19.52
CA PRO A 711 30.74 -26.32 -19.46
C PRO A 711 30.20 -27.68 -19.07
N ALA A 712 30.51 -28.67 -19.88
CA ALA A 712 30.33 -30.08 -19.53
C ALA A 712 31.12 -30.40 -18.25
N HIS A 713 30.46 -31.01 -17.28
CA HIS A 713 31.11 -31.54 -16.07
C HIS A 713 32.17 -32.58 -16.41
N GLY A 714 33.41 -32.29 -16.05
CA GLY A 714 34.48 -33.27 -15.96
C GLY A 714 35.78 -32.83 -16.62
N SER A 715 36.66 -32.22 -15.86
CA SER A 715 38.10 -32.48 -15.89
C SER A 715 38.88 -31.43 -15.13
N THR A 716 39.54 -31.84 -14.06
CA THR A 716 40.60 -31.10 -13.39
C THR A 716 41.77 -30.90 -14.36
N ALA A 717 42.01 -29.66 -14.78
CA ALA A 717 43.28 -29.27 -15.40
C ALA A 717 43.86 -28.13 -14.58
N SER A 718 44.94 -28.44 -13.91
CA SER A 718 45.84 -27.51 -13.27
C SER A 718 46.48 -26.59 -14.31
N VAL A 719 46.30 -25.29 -14.20
CA VAL A 719 47.11 -24.30 -14.91
C VAL A 719 47.95 -23.56 -13.89
N SER A 720 49.26 -23.74 -14.00
CA SER A 720 50.31 -23.06 -13.27
C SER A 720 50.30 -21.55 -13.55
N PRO A 721 50.66 -20.71 -12.60
CA PRO A 721 50.80 -19.28 -12.87
C PRO A 721 52.19 -19.01 -13.46
N ASP A 722 52.24 -18.35 -14.59
CA ASP A 722 53.46 -17.74 -15.11
C ASP A 722 53.52 -16.26 -14.68
N PRO A 723 54.61 -15.83 -14.09
CA PRO A 723 54.74 -14.45 -13.58
C PRO A 723 55.56 -13.61 -14.56
N GLN A 724 55.01 -12.55 -15.10
CA GLN A 724 55.70 -11.33 -15.59
C GLN A 724 54.71 -10.49 -16.37
N GLY A 725 54.51 -9.27 -15.90
CA GLY A 725 55.18 -8.10 -16.25
C GLY A 725 54.30 -6.90 -16.40
N VAL A 726 54.57 -5.92 -15.56
CA VAL A 726 54.82 -4.49 -15.87
C VAL A 726 53.60 -3.58 -16.15
N LEU A 727 53.39 -2.68 -15.19
CA LEU A 727 53.33 -1.18 -15.28
C LEU A 727 52.53 -0.53 -16.43
N PHE A 728 51.43 0.10 -16.12
CA PHE A 728 51.28 1.56 -15.95
C PHE A 728 49.94 1.87 -15.32
#